data_cb148ed126cd05f68a4c89b7e71d8b2c
#
_entry.id   cb148ed126cd05f68a4c89b7e71d8b2c
#
_cell.length_a   1.000
_cell.length_b   1.000
_cell.length_c   1.000
_cell.angle_alpha   90.00
_cell.angle_beta   90.00
_cell.angle_gamma   90.00
#
_symmetry.space_group_name_H-M   'P 1'
#
loop_
_entity.id
_entity.type
_entity.pdbx_description
1 polymer ?
#
loop_
_entity_poly.entity_id
_entity_poly.type
_entity_poly.pdbx_seq_one_letter_code
_entity_poly.pdbx_strand_id
1 'polypeptide(L)'
;MLTPLSWLKDYVDIDVTPKELEEKLFSCGFEVEESYEVGKDISNVVVGLVEKCEPIPETHLSLCQVNAGAHGTFQICCGADNVKAGGKYPLALIGATVYATAKDHVTIEGVMEIKQGKLRGYDSYGMLCSGVELGLNEDLYPGAGYNGLLVLPEDAKAGDDVKPILGLDDWIFDIAITANRPDCQCIYGMAREVAAVLGKELKEPALDYTADDVKKENFKVSVLAQDICPRYTAHYVHDVKISESPAWMRKRLALVGIGSISNVVDITNFILKELGQPMHAFDYSYLEGDEIVVRRANDGEKIVTLDEKEFELNSNNLVICDGKKAVALAGIMGGLNSEINDGTTEVMFESAKFARDNIRKSSRALGQASDSSALYSKGVNEYTTAMAMKRALHLMEELGCGKVSSTHVEVTTGNSLEPKEMKVSIAKVNGVLGIEVPTEDIVRILTNLGFAPVVSGDELTLMIPAYREDMEDYPDVAEEVIRMYGYDHVIPAFMPTAQVTLGGLNLRQQTERKIKEVLCAVGAYEGIHYSFFSPADLDLLRFPEDAPERHAIRLINPINVDLSLMRTTLASEMLYAIARNQKKGILEGRIFELGNIFIAKELPLTEYPDERETLCAGVFGEDESFFTIKGLAETVADALDVKFTYKPAQKPFLHPYQTAEVFCDGQKVGYLGQVRYEICDELDMRVPAYVMELDLRVLSQWYGKDRVFTPISKFDDEKRDFAFVVDKDITCEQIENGIREACDYVSDVTLFDVYEGVQLPPNKKSMAYSVVFTPKDEELKTKKVEGFVKDILAHLKETAGITLRG
;
A
#
# COMPACT_ATOMS: atom_id res chain seq x y z
N MET A 1 9.90 12.01 1.59
CA MET A 1 10.46 13.23 0.97
C MET A 1 11.96 13.27 1.26
N LEU A 2 12.77 13.27 0.18
CA LEU A 2 14.23 13.32 0.33
C LEU A 2 14.68 14.68 0.90
N THR A 3 15.41 14.64 1.99
CA THR A 3 15.83 15.82 2.75
C THR A 3 17.33 15.76 3.02
N PRO A 4 18.17 16.42 2.20
CA PRO A 4 19.62 16.46 2.41
C PRO A 4 20.00 17.28 3.64
N LEU A 5 20.88 16.73 4.48
CA LEU A 5 21.38 17.38 5.68
C LEU A 5 22.11 18.70 5.36
N SER A 6 22.89 18.74 4.27
CA SER A 6 23.59 19.95 3.85
C SER A 6 22.62 21.08 3.53
N TRP A 7 21.44 20.77 2.94
CA TRP A 7 20.43 21.77 2.62
C TRP A 7 19.68 22.28 3.86
N LEU A 8 19.41 21.39 4.83
CA LEU A 8 18.86 21.81 6.14
C LEU A 8 19.81 22.75 6.88
N LYS A 9 21.12 22.53 6.78
CA LYS A 9 22.17 23.38 7.42
C LYS A 9 22.24 24.80 6.87
N ASP A 10 21.68 25.08 5.70
CA ASP A 10 21.55 26.46 5.21
C ASP A 10 20.62 27.27 6.12
N TYR A 11 19.62 26.64 6.69
CA TYR A 11 18.55 27.27 7.46
C TYR A 11 18.68 27.07 8.96
N VAL A 12 19.36 26.02 9.40
CA VAL A 12 19.50 25.70 10.83
C VAL A 12 20.94 25.32 11.16
N ASP A 13 21.45 25.84 12.27
CA ASP A 13 22.76 25.43 12.79
C ASP A 13 22.66 24.08 13.50
N ILE A 14 22.82 22.99 12.71
CA ILE A 14 22.69 21.60 13.18
C ILE A 14 24.02 21.11 13.70
N ASP A 15 24.13 20.92 15.03
CA ASP A 15 25.33 20.52 15.76
C ASP A 15 25.24 19.09 16.31
N VAL A 16 24.20 18.34 15.95
CA VAL A 16 24.00 16.94 16.29
C VAL A 16 24.41 16.03 15.13
N THR A 17 24.67 14.76 15.42
CA THR A 17 24.95 13.75 14.38
C THR A 17 23.69 13.44 13.57
N PRO A 18 23.83 12.90 12.34
CA PRO A 18 22.67 12.50 11.54
C PRO A 18 21.74 11.52 12.26
N LYS A 19 22.31 10.57 13.01
CA LYS A 19 21.54 9.60 13.79
C LYS A 19 20.76 10.23 14.94
N GLU A 20 21.36 11.17 15.64
CA GLU A 20 20.67 11.91 16.71
C GLU A 20 19.57 12.81 16.14
N LEU A 21 19.76 13.37 14.94
CA LEU A 21 18.72 14.12 14.25
C LEU A 21 17.54 13.23 13.83
N GLU A 22 17.82 12.04 13.30
CA GLU A 22 16.81 11.03 12.98
C GLU A 22 15.97 10.67 14.21
N GLU A 23 16.60 10.35 15.34
CA GLU A 23 15.92 10.06 16.59
C GLU A 23 15.03 11.23 17.07
N LYS A 24 15.50 12.47 16.91
CA LYS A 24 14.71 13.67 17.25
C LYS A 24 13.52 13.88 16.30
N LEU A 25 13.68 13.61 15.01
CA LEU A 25 12.58 13.67 14.03
C LEU A 25 11.51 12.64 14.38
N PHE A 26 11.89 11.40 14.68
CA PHE A 26 10.95 10.38 15.16
C PHE A 26 10.22 10.84 16.43
N SER A 27 10.96 11.35 17.41
CA SER A 27 10.37 11.76 18.68
C SER A 27 9.36 12.91 18.54
N CYS A 28 9.51 13.77 17.54
CA CYS A 28 8.59 14.87 17.26
C CYS A 28 7.53 14.56 16.17
N GLY A 29 7.37 13.27 15.81
CA GLY A 29 6.26 12.79 15.00
C GLY A 29 6.52 12.72 13.50
N PHE A 30 7.78 12.81 13.05
CA PHE A 30 8.15 12.60 11.65
C PHE A 30 8.76 11.21 11.45
N GLU A 31 8.12 10.35 10.68
CA GLU A 31 8.63 9.05 10.31
C GLU A 31 9.73 9.20 9.26
N VAL A 32 10.94 8.75 9.60
CA VAL A 32 12.06 8.64 8.65
C VAL A 32 12.05 7.22 8.11
N GLU A 33 11.58 7.06 6.86
CA GLU A 33 11.46 5.74 6.21
C GLU A 33 12.83 5.14 5.93
N GLU A 34 13.79 5.99 5.52
CA GLU A 34 15.19 5.61 5.28
C GLU A 34 16.11 6.78 5.60
N SER A 35 17.30 6.49 6.14
CA SER A 35 18.37 7.46 6.27
C SER A 35 19.70 6.86 5.86
N TYR A 36 20.46 7.56 5.02
CA TYR A 36 21.70 7.02 4.47
C TYR A 36 22.72 8.11 4.10
N GLU A 37 23.99 7.71 4.19
CA GLU A 37 25.13 8.51 3.71
C GLU A 37 25.31 8.30 2.22
N VAL A 38 25.26 9.39 1.44
CA VAL A 38 25.50 9.35 -0.01
C VAL A 38 26.99 9.08 -0.27
N GLY A 39 27.29 8.16 -1.19
CA GLY A 39 28.67 7.83 -1.55
C GLY A 39 29.49 7.18 -0.44
N LYS A 40 28.86 6.52 0.57
CA LYS A 40 29.57 5.82 1.66
C LYS A 40 30.55 4.76 1.14
N ASP A 41 30.20 4.12 0.03
CA ASP A 41 31.00 3.05 -0.55
C ASP A 41 32.07 3.54 -1.53
N ILE A 42 32.15 4.86 -1.75
CA ILE A 42 33.17 5.51 -2.58
C ILE A 42 34.26 6.08 -1.70
N SER A 43 35.51 5.75 -2.03
CA SER A 43 36.65 6.30 -1.30
C SER A 43 37.86 6.48 -2.21
N ASN A 44 38.72 7.44 -1.88
CA ASN A 44 39.99 7.68 -2.57
C ASN A 44 39.85 7.98 -4.07
N VAL A 45 38.76 8.64 -4.46
CA VAL A 45 38.58 9.13 -5.85
C VAL A 45 38.79 10.62 -5.86
N VAL A 46 39.72 11.05 -6.73
CA VAL A 46 40.14 12.46 -6.79
C VAL A 46 40.01 13.02 -8.21
N VAL A 47 40.05 14.32 -8.35
CA VAL A 47 40.08 14.99 -9.66
C VAL A 47 41.39 14.68 -10.40
N GLY A 48 41.28 13.98 -11.52
CA GLY A 48 42.41 13.71 -12.44
C GLY A 48 42.38 14.64 -13.64
N LEU A 49 43.43 15.44 -13.83
CA LEU A 49 43.65 16.23 -15.04
C LEU A 49 44.50 15.43 -16.03
N VAL A 50 43.94 15.12 -17.18
CA VAL A 50 44.68 14.40 -18.26
C VAL A 50 45.63 15.37 -18.95
N GLU A 51 46.93 15.24 -18.70
CA GLU A 51 47.95 16.07 -19.32
C GLU A 51 48.29 15.58 -20.71
N LYS A 52 48.33 14.24 -20.92
CA LYS A 52 48.58 13.59 -22.21
C LYS A 52 47.63 12.43 -22.41
N CYS A 53 47.22 12.23 -23.66
CA CYS A 53 46.36 11.13 -24.05
C CYS A 53 46.82 10.63 -25.41
N GLU A 54 47.38 9.42 -25.49
CA GLU A 54 47.93 8.83 -26.70
C GLU A 54 47.23 7.51 -27.02
N PRO A 55 46.69 7.30 -28.23
CA PRO A 55 46.03 6.05 -28.59
C PRO A 55 47.03 4.87 -28.58
N ILE A 56 46.61 3.73 -28.05
CA ILE A 56 47.42 2.50 -28.09
C ILE A 56 47.14 1.80 -29.42
N PRO A 57 48.19 1.59 -30.27
CA PRO A 57 48.03 1.01 -31.60
C PRO A 57 47.24 -0.30 -31.58
N GLU A 58 46.40 -0.50 -32.58
CA GLU A 58 45.54 -1.71 -32.77
C GLU A 58 44.54 -2.00 -31.64
N THR A 59 44.22 -0.99 -30.82
CA THR A 59 43.20 -1.10 -29.75
C THR A 59 42.30 0.14 -29.73
N HIS A 60 41.19 0.07 -29.01
CA HIS A 60 40.36 1.21 -28.65
C HIS A 60 40.86 1.95 -27.41
N LEU A 61 41.98 1.54 -26.81
CA LEU A 61 42.50 2.08 -25.58
C LEU A 61 43.41 3.28 -25.82
N SER A 62 43.41 4.21 -24.86
CA SER A 62 44.30 5.34 -24.77
C SER A 62 45.20 5.23 -23.53
N LEU A 63 46.47 5.57 -23.72
CA LEU A 63 47.45 5.69 -22.62
C LEU A 63 47.47 7.14 -22.15
N CYS A 64 47.03 7.40 -20.94
CA CYS A 64 46.89 8.72 -20.36
C CYS A 64 47.96 8.97 -19.28
N GLN A 65 48.51 10.20 -19.25
CA GLN A 65 49.23 10.73 -18.10
C GLN A 65 48.29 11.65 -17.35
N VAL A 66 47.90 11.28 -16.13
CA VAL A 66 46.87 11.94 -15.36
C VAL A 66 47.50 12.56 -14.10
N ASN A 67 47.44 13.88 -14.02
CA ASN A 67 47.90 14.64 -12.86
C ASN A 67 46.81 14.68 -11.77
N ALA A 68 47.11 14.17 -10.61
CA ALA A 68 46.25 14.17 -9.42
C ALA A 68 46.76 15.13 -8.34
N GLY A 69 47.32 16.26 -8.71
CA GLY A 69 47.80 17.28 -7.78
C GLY A 69 48.85 16.77 -6.80
N ALA A 70 48.60 16.90 -5.51
CA ALA A 70 49.50 16.44 -4.44
C ALA A 70 49.71 14.90 -4.40
N HIS A 71 48.83 14.12 -5.04
CA HIS A 71 48.94 12.66 -5.10
C HIS A 71 49.93 12.20 -6.20
N GLY A 72 50.35 13.11 -7.12
CA GLY A 72 51.30 12.83 -8.19
C GLY A 72 50.64 12.64 -9.56
N THR A 73 51.49 12.18 -10.53
CA THR A 73 51.03 11.89 -11.90
C THR A 73 51.05 10.39 -12.13
N PHE A 74 49.96 9.85 -12.67
CA PHE A 74 49.76 8.43 -12.87
C PHE A 74 49.55 8.07 -14.35
N GLN A 75 50.12 6.96 -14.76
CA GLN A 75 49.81 6.34 -16.03
C GLN A 75 48.54 5.53 -15.91
N ILE A 76 47.54 5.84 -16.72
CA ILE A 76 46.24 5.18 -16.78
C ILE A 76 45.95 4.69 -18.20
N CYS A 77 45.55 3.44 -18.35
CA CYS A 77 44.98 2.90 -19.57
C CYS A 77 43.45 3.08 -19.55
N CYS A 78 42.91 3.88 -20.45
CA CYS A 78 41.50 4.21 -20.53
C CYS A 78 40.87 3.71 -21.82
N GLY A 79 39.68 3.11 -21.74
CA GLY A 79 38.92 2.65 -22.90
C GLY A 79 37.76 3.56 -23.31
N ALA A 80 37.59 4.68 -22.65
CA ALA A 80 36.49 5.60 -22.94
C ALA A 80 36.79 6.51 -24.14
N ASP A 81 35.82 6.69 -25.01
CA ASP A 81 35.98 7.49 -26.24
C ASP A 81 36.10 9.00 -26.00
N ASN A 82 35.58 9.48 -24.85
CA ASN A 82 35.55 10.89 -24.50
C ASN A 82 36.80 11.37 -23.72
N VAL A 83 37.79 10.49 -23.46
CA VAL A 83 39.03 10.90 -22.81
C VAL A 83 39.87 11.79 -23.73
N LYS A 84 40.31 12.95 -23.22
CA LYS A 84 41.15 13.90 -24.00
C LYS A 84 42.11 14.65 -23.11
N ALA A 85 43.20 15.11 -23.67
CA ALA A 85 44.15 15.99 -22.99
C ALA A 85 43.45 17.32 -22.60
N GLY A 86 43.72 17.81 -21.40
CA GLY A 86 43.06 18.95 -20.79
C GLY A 86 41.75 18.63 -20.09
N GLY A 87 41.19 17.42 -20.29
CA GLY A 87 39.96 17.00 -19.59
C GLY A 87 40.18 16.68 -18.11
N LYS A 88 39.18 16.96 -17.29
CA LYS A 88 39.14 16.62 -15.87
C LYS A 88 38.11 15.53 -15.64
N TYR A 89 38.50 14.46 -14.98
CA TYR A 89 37.70 13.26 -14.76
C TYR A 89 37.92 12.72 -13.35
N PRO A 90 36.98 11.98 -12.78
CA PRO A 90 37.20 11.26 -11.52
C PRO A 90 38.31 10.20 -11.73
N LEU A 91 39.36 10.24 -10.93
CA LEU A 91 40.45 9.27 -10.90
C LEU A 91 40.38 8.49 -9.61
N ALA A 92 40.03 7.22 -9.68
CA ALA A 92 40.15 6.27 -8.57
C ALA A 92 41.62 5.83 -8.44
N LEU A 93 42.26 6.17 -7.33
CA LEU A 93 43.61 5.79 -6.99
C LEU A 93 43.69 4.31 -6.60
N ILE A 94 44.93 3.74 -6.56
CA ILE A 94 45.12 2.39 -6.04
C ILE A 94 44.66 2.33 -4.58
N GLY A 95 43.79 1.34 -4.22
CA GLY A 95 43.12 1.19 -2.93
C GLY A 95 41.83 1.99 -2.83
N ALA A 96 41.41 2.70 -3.88
CA ALA A 96 40.07 3.33 -3.93
C ALA A 96 38.99 2.27 -4.01
N THR A 97 37.83 2.58 -3.47
CA THR A 97 36.61 1.80 -3.64
C THR A 97 35.62 2.54 -4.55
N VAL A 98 35.05 1.82 -5.50
CA VAL A 98 34.02 2.31 -6.44
C VAL A 98 33.03 1.19 -6.71
N TYR A 99 31.90 1.49 -7.35
CA TYR A 99 30.93 0.45 -7.72
C TYR A 99 31.44 -0.39 -8.91
N ALA A 100 31.26 -1.70 -8.79
CA ALA A 100 31.46 -2.64 -9.90
C ALA A 100 30.18 -2.72 -10.72
N THR A 101 30.29 -2.67 -12.04
CA THR A 101 29.18 -2.78 -12.97
C THR A 101 29.15 -4.14 -13.65
N ALA A 102 27.94 -4.64 -13.96
CA ALA A 102 27.72 -5.80 -14.80
C ALA A 102 28.20 -5.55 -16.25
N LYS A 103 28.09 -6.55 -17.11
CA LYS A 103 28.50 -6.45 -18.53
C LYS A 103 27.70 -5.41 -19.33
N ASP A 104 26.57 -4.98 -18.85
CA ASP A 104 25.75 -3.90 -19.43
C ASP A 104 26.28 -2.50 -19.07
N HIS A 105 27.28 -2.42 -18.19
CA HIS A 105 27.87 -1.19 -17.66
C HIS A 105 26.88 -0.21 -16.98
N VAL A 106 25.69 -0.66 -16.62
CA VAL A 106 24.63 0.11 -15.96
C VAL A 106 24.23 -0.50 -14.63
N THR A 107 24.09 -1.83 -14.58
CA THR A 107 23.70 -2.55 -13.36
C THR A 107 24.86 -2.64 -12.39
N ILE A 108 24.68 -2.13 -11.16
CA ILE A 108 25.69 -2.23 -10.08
C ILE A 108 25.61 -3.63 -9.47
N GLU A 109 26.73 -4.37 -9.46
CA GLU A 109 26.87 -5.71 -8.87
C GLU A 109 27.47 -5.71 -7.46
N GLY A 110 28.01 -4.56 -7.01
CA GLY A 110 28.64 -4.41 -5.71
C GLY A 110 29.75 -3.36 -5.70
N VAL A 111 30.66 -3.46 -4.74
CA VAL A 111 31.80 -2.54 -4.58
C VAL A 111 33.07 -3.26 -4.95
N MET A 112 33.96 -2.59 -5.67
CA MET A 112 35.29 -3.11 -6.02
C MET A 112 36.40 -2.19 -5.53
N GLU A 113 37.51 -2.81 -5.14
CA GLU A 113 38.76 -2.10 -4.80
C GLU A 113 39.65 -1.97 -6.03
N ILE A 114 40.13 -0.76 -6.35
CA ILE A 114 41.00 -0.48 -7.48
C ILE A 114 42.42 -0.94 -7.17
N LYS A 115 42.96 -1.78 -8.05
CA LYS A 115 44.30 -2.35 -7.97
C LYS A 115 45.11 -1.97 -9.19
N GLN A 116 46.46 -2.03 -9.08
CA GLN A 116 47.32 -1.91 -10.24
C GLN A 116 46.91 -2.98 -11.27
N GLY A 117 46.58 -2.51 -12.47
CA GLY A 117 46.20 -3.35 -13.59
C GLY A 117 47.23 -3.37 -14.69
N LYS A 118 47.15 -4.37 -15.61
CA LYS A 118 47.94 -4.41 -16.84
C LYS A 118 47.02 -4.69 -18.03
N LEU A 119 46.89 -3.70 -18.90
CA LEU A 119 46.01 -3.77 -20.07
C LEU A 119 46.86 -3.73 -21.36
N ARG A 120 46.75 -4.76 -22.18
CA ARG A 120 47.48 -4.88 -23.45
C ARG A 120 49.01 -4.62 -23.35
N GLY A 121 49.59 -4.95 -22.20
CA GLY A 121 51.05 -4.80 -21.99
C GLY A 121 51.46 -3.51 -21.25
N TYR A 122 50.56 -2.56 -21.10
CA TYR A 122 50.79 -1.29 -20.38
C TYR A 122 50.28 -1.38 -18.94
N ASP A 123 51.02 -0.87 -18.00
CA ASP A 123 50.62 -0.80 -16.59
C ASP A 123 49.67 0.38 -16.39
N SER A 124 48.60 0.18 -15.59
CA SER A 124 47.64 1.21 -15.16
C SER A 124 47.65 1.34 -13.65
N TYR A 125 47.91 2.52 -13.14
CA TYR A 125 48.05 2.83 -11.71
C TYR A 125 46.83 3.53 -11.13
N GLY A 126 45.64 3.07 -11.48
CA GLY A 126 44.36 3.60 -11.13
C GLY A 126 43.32 3.43 -12.26
N MET A 127 42.16 4.06 -12.12
CA MET A 127 41.08 4.01 -13.09
C MET A 127 40.39 5.37 -13.19
N LEU A 128 40.21 5.85 -14.42
CA LEU A 128 39.28 6.96 -14.68
C LEU A 128 37.86 6.40 -14.68
N CYS A 129 36.94 7.07 -13.98
CA CYS A 129 35.60 6.55 -13.72
C CYS A 129 34.54 7.23 -14.58
N SER A 130 33.53 6.43 -14.97
CA SER A 130 32.23 6.91 -15.41
C SER A 130 31.41 7.35 -14.20
N GLY A 131 30.25 7.97 -14.43
CA GLY A 131 29.34 8.31 -13.35
C GLY A 131 28.72 7.08 -12.67
N VAL A 132 28.45 6.01 -13.42
CA VAL A 132 27.86 4.77 -12.88
C VAL A 132 28.78 4.12 -11.84
N GLU A 133 30.08 4.13 -12.05
CA GLU A 133 31.09 3.61 -11.11
C GLU A 133 31.15 4.43 -9.79
N LEU A 134 30.57 5.65 -9.81
CA LEU A 134 30.39 6.51 -8.66
C LEU A 134 28.95 6.46 -8.09
N GLY A 135 28.10 5.55 -8.59
CA GLY A 135 26.70 5.43 -8.15
C GLY A 135 25.78 6.53 -8.69
N LEU A 136 26.22 7.29 -9.70
CA LEU A 136 25.43 8.33 -10.35
C LEU A 136 24.67 7.75 -11.55
N ASN A 137 23.48 8.32 -11.82
CA ASN A 137 22.71 7.97 -13.01
C ASN A 137 22.58 9.16 -13.97
N GLU A 138 22.30 8.89 -15.25
CA GLU A 138 22.19 9.89 -16.29
C GLU A 138 21.04 10.87 -16.07
N ASP A 139 19.93 10.42 -15.49
CA ASP A 139 18.74 11.26 -15.30
C ASP A 139 18.97 12.39 -14.29
N LEU A 140 19.83 12.14 -13.29
CA LEU A 140 20.14 13.12 -12.24
C LEU A 140 21.44 13.89 -12.51
N TYR A 141 22.39 13.26 -13.21
CA TYR A 141 23.70 13.82 -13.54
C TYR A 141 23.95 13.64 -15.03
N PRO A 142 23.56 14.60 -15.88
CA PRO A 142 23.81 14.52 -17.31
C PRO A 142 25.29 14.26 -17.62
N GLY A 143 25.56 13.26 -18.46
CA GLY A 143 26.92 12.78 -18.76
C GLY A 143 27.43 11.71 -17.77
N ALA A 144 26.66 11.26 -16.81
CA ALA A 144 27.03 10.19 -15.88
C ALA A 144 26.85 8.77 -16.46
N GLY A 145 26.26 8.62 -17.64
CA GLY A 145 26.05 7.33 -18.29
C GLY A 145 27.36 6.57 -18.56
N TYR A 146 27.21 5.29 -18.90
CA TYR A 146 28.37 4.39 -19.07
C TYR A 146 29.17 4.62 -20.35
N ASN A 147 28.64 5.40 -21.29
CA ASN A 147 29.27 5.63 -22.62
C ASN A 147 30.50 6.55 -22.58
N GLY A 148 31.07 6.77 -21.43
CA GLY A 148 32.25 7.60 -21.26
C GLY A 148 32.59 7.89 -19.82
N LEU A 149 33.62 8.69 -19.66
CA LEU A 149 34.04 9.21 -18.36
C LEU A 149 33.13 10.39 -17.96
N LEU A 150 32.84 10.49 -16.66
CA LEU A 150 32.20 11.68 -16.13
C LEU A 150 33.10 12.89 -16.22
N VAL A 151 32.66 13.93 -16.93
CA VAL A 151 33.43 15.18 -17.08
C VAL A 151 33.17 16.06 -15.84
N LEU A 152 34.23 16.40 -15.13
CA LEU A 152 34.16 17.27 -13.96
C LEU A 152 34.15 18.76 -14.36
N PRO A 153 33.61 19.67 -13.52
CA PRO A 153 33.61 21.10 -13.76
C PRO A 153 35.01 21.69 -14.04
N GLU A 154 35.08 22.73 -14.85
CA GLU A 154 36.35 23.35 -15.23
C GLU A 154 37.14 23.96 -14.08
N ASP A 155 36.44 24.41 -13.03
CA ASP A 155 37.01 24.98 -11.80
C ASP A 155 37.52 23.93 -10.80
N ALA A 156 37.19 22.63 -11.00
CA ALA A 156 37.71 21.55 -10.19
C ALA A 156 39.24 21.46 -10.26
N LYS A 157 39.90 21.34 -9.11
CA LYS A 157 41.37 21.33 -9.03
C LYS A 157 41.90 19.91 -8.99
N ALA A 158 42.94 19.64 -9.76
CA ALA A 158 43.55 18.31 -9.75
C ALA A 158 43.99 17.89 -8.35
N GLY A 159 43.60 16.70 -7.95
CA GLY A 159 43.86 16.15 -6.62
C GLY A 159 42.79 16.43 -5.54
N ASP A 160 41.81 17.29 -5.79
CA ASP A 160 40.69 17.48 -4.86
C ASP A 160 39.84 16.20 -4.82
N ASP A 161 39.23 15.94 -3.65
CA ASP A 161 38.25 14.87 -3.50
C ASP A 161 37.01 15.15 -4.39
N VAL A 162 36.52 14.15 -5.12
CA VAL A 162 35.35 14.29 -6.00
C VAL A 162 34.03 14.28 -5.24
N LYS A 163 33.98 13.73 -4.04
CA LYS A 163 32.74 13.65 -3.26
C LYS A 163 32.06 14.98 -3.05
N PRO A 164 32.72 16.03 -2.51
CA PRO A 164 32.12 17.36 -2.34
C PRO A 164 31.69 17.99 -3.66
N ILE A 165 32.41 17.72 -4.75
CA ILE A 165 32.11 18.28 -6.06
C ILE A 165 30.82 17.70 -6.63
N LEU A 166 30.61 16.39 -6.42
CA LEU A 166 29.45 15.62 -6.93
C LEU A 166 28.30 15.46 -5.93
N GLY A 167 28.46 15.96 -4.69
CA GLY A 167 27.44 15.76 -3.66
C GLY A 167 27.37 14.35 -3.07
N LEU A 168 28.48 13.62 -3.13
CA LEU A 168 28.62 12.27 -2.60
C LEU A 168 29.09 12.26 -1.12
N ASP A 169 29.00 13.37 -0.44
CA ASP A 169 29.42 13.60 0.96
C ASP A 169 28.28 14.09 1.85
N ASP A 170 27.04 13.84 1.47
CA ASP A 170 25.85 14.28 2.18
C ASP A 170 25.16 13.10 2.89
N TRP A 171 24.21 13.45 3.77
CA TRP A 171 23.32 12.51 4.41
C TRP A 171 21.88 12.85 4.03
N ILE A 172 21.12 11.85 3.60
CA ILE A 172 19.74 12.04 3.19
C ILE A 172 18.81 11.34 4.18
N PHE A 173 17.77 12.06 4.57
CA PHE A 173 16.61 11.51 5.28
C PHE A 173 15.44 11.44 4.30
N ASP A 174 14.86 10.25 4.10
CA ASP A 174 13.58 10.12 3.44
C ASP A 174 12.46 10.17 4.48
N ILE A 175 11.72 11.27 4.49
CA ILE A 175 10.75 11.59 5.54
C ILE A 175 9.33 11.44 4.98
N ALA A 176 8.51 10.61 5.62
CA ALA A 176 7.08 10.51 5.36
C ALA A 176 6.36 11.70 5.98
N ILE A 177 5.77 12.54 5.13
CA ILE A 177 5.00 13.71 5.58
C ILE A 177 3.52 13.36 5.63
N THR A 178 2.91 13.52 6.79
CA THR A 178 1.49 13.29 7.03
C THR A 178 0.60 14.30 6.31
N ALA A 179 -0.65 13.93 6.06
CA ALA A 179 -1.58 14.74 5.26
C ALA A 179 -1.97 16.07 5.93
N ASN A 180 -1.86 16.17 7.25
CA ASN A 180 -2.14 17.38 8.02
C ASN A 180 -0.98 18.39 7.99
N ARG A 181 0.23 17.97 7.59
CA ARG A 181 1.42 18.82 7.58
C ARG A 181 1.96 19.13 6.17
N PRO A 182 1.13 19.66 5.24
CA PRO A 182 1.58 20.00 3.89
C PRO A 182 2.67 21.08 3.88
N ASP A 183 2.79 21.91 4.92
CA ASP A 183 3.84 22.91 5.13
C ASP A 183 5.24 22.28 5.24
N CYS A 184 5.34 21.00 5.66
CA CYS A 184 6.58 20.24 5.80
C CYS A 184 7.00 19.49 4.53
N GLN A 185 6.27 19.61 3.41
CA GLN A 185 6.62 18.96 2.15
C GLN A 185 7.72 19.69 1.36
N CYS A 186 8.60 20.37 2.07
CA CYS A 186 9.72 21.12 1.50
C CYS A 186 10.85 21.26 2.52
N ILE A 187 12.03 21.58 2.02
CA ILE A 187 13.24 21.72 2.84
C ILE A 187 13.06 22.80 3.92
N TYR A 188 12.53 23.97 3.55
CA TYR A 188 12.34 25.07 4.49
C TYR A 188 11.29 24.77 5.56
N GLY A 189 10.22 24.02 5.22
CA GLY A 189 9.24 23.53 6.18
C GLY A 189 9.84 22.55 7.17
N MET A 190 10.64 21.59 6.70
CA MET A 190 11.38 20.69 7.58
C MET A 190 12.44 21.41 8.41
N ALA A 191 13.09 22.43 7.87
CA ALA A 191 14.04 23.24 8.62
C ALA A 191 13.37 23.95 9.80
N ARG A 192 12.11 24.42 9.67
CA ARG A 192 11.35 24.99 10.81
C ARG A 192 11.18 23.96 11.92
N GLU A 193 10.83 22.74 11.58
CA GLU A 193 10.64 21.64 12.55
C GLU A 193 11.97 21.24 13.21
N VAL A 194 13.03 21.14 12.41
CA VAL A 194 14.39 20.88 12.92
C VAL A 194 14.85 21.98 13.86
N ALA A 195 14.62 23.25 13.50
CA ALA A 195 14.93 24.39 14.36
C ALA A 195 14.17 24.32 15.69
N ALA A 196 12.86 24.03 15.63
CA ALA A 196 12.01 23.92 16.81
C ALA A 196 12.45 22.78 17.76
N VAL A 197 12.70 21.58 17.22
CA VAL A 197 13.10 20.41 18.05
C VAL A 197 14.50 20.53 18.62
N LEU A 198 15.40 21.21 17.91
CA LEU A 198 16.77 21.50 18.39
C LEU A 198 16.84 22.74 19.27
N GLY A 199 15.78 23.56 19.32
CA GLY A 199 15.80 24.87 20.02
C GLY A 199 16.80 25.85 19.40
N LYS A 200 16.94 25.80 18.06
CA LYS A 200 17.84 26.66 17.28
C LYS A 200 17.06 27.76 16.54
N GLU A 201 17.77 28.77 16.11
CA GLU A 201 17.22 29.83 15.27
C GLU A 201 17.06 29.33 13.82
N LEU A 202 15.94 29.67 13.20
CA LEU A 202 15.67 29.44 11.77
C LEU A 202 16.17 30.65 10.97
N LYS A 203 17.00 30.43 9.96
CA LYS A 203 17.44 31.48 9.03
C LYS A 203 16.45 31.60 7.89
N GLU A 204 16.17 32.83 7.47
CA GLU A 204 15.27 33.08 6.35
C GLU A 204 15.98 32.92 4.99
N PRO A 205 15.28 32.43 3.91
CA PRO A 205 15.85 32.47 2.59
C PRO A 205 16.04 33.91 2.08
N ALA A 206 17.06 34.13 1.26
CA ALA A 206 17.27 35.43 0.63
C ALA A 206 16.16 35.71 -0.41
N LEU A 207 15.46 36.85 -0.26
CA LEU A 207 14.30 37.24 -1.07
C LEU A 207 14.44 38.57 -1.78
N ASP A 208 15.55 39.32 -1.52
CA ASP A 208 15.78 40.63 -2.06
C ASP A 208 16.16 40.56 -3.54
N TYR A 209 15.59 41.42 -4.34
CA TYR A 209 15.89 41.60 -5.75
C TYR A 209 15.68 43.04 -6.17
N THR A 210 16.30 43.44 -7.29
CA THR A 210 16.18 44.78 -7.85
C THR A 210 15.37 44.71 -9.15
N ALA A 211 14.22 45.38 -9.19
CA ALA A 211 13.44 45.52 -10.41
C ALA A 211 13.87 46.79 -11.18
N ASP A 212 13.97 46.69 -12.49
CA ASP A 212 14.18 47.83 -13.36
C ASP A 212 12.88 48.48 -13.87
N ASP A 213 12.98 49.55 -14.63
CA ASP A 213 11.84 50.31 -15.13
C ASP A 213 11.21 49.77 -16.42
N VAL A 214 11.66 48.61 -16.93
CA VAL A 214 11.07 47.97 -18.09
C VAL A 214 9.68 47.41 -17.74
N LYS A 215 8.69 47.73 -18.61
CA LYS A 215 7.30 47.36 -18.36
C LYS A 215 6.63 46.78 -19.58
N LYS A 216 5.77 45.80 -19.33
CA LYS A 216 4.74 45.33 -20.28
C LYS A 216 3.41 45.99 -19.92
N GLU A 217 3.19 47.22 -20.38
CA GLU A 217 2.07 48.06 -19.95
C GLU A 217 0.68 47.45 -20.21
N ASN A 218 0.54 46.60 -21.23
CA ASN A 218 -0.75 46.01 -21.58
C ASN A 218 -0.96 44.63 -20.95
N PHE A 219 0.05 44.07 -20.27
CA PHE A 219 -0.06 42.76 -19.71
C PHE A 219 -1.07 42.72 -18.56
N LYS A 220 -1.96 41.71 -18.57
CA LYS A 220 -2.97 41.50 -17.53
C LYS A 220 -3.14 40.03 -17.19
N VAL A 221 -3.66 39.80 -16.01
CA VAL A 221 -4.06 38.45 -15.54
C VAL A 221 -5.53 38.48 -15.16
N SER A 222 -6.28 37.55 -15.67
CA SER A 222 -7.72 37.35 -15.38
C SER A 222 -7.94 35.97 -14.78
N VAL A 223 -8.38 35.90 -13.53
CA VAL A 223 -8.75 34.62 -12.87
C VAL A 223 -10.26 34.50 -12.88
N LEU A 224 -10.79 33.71 -13.82
CA LEU A 224 -12.24 33.49 -13.98
C LEU A 224 -12.77 32.40 -13.05
N ALA A 225 -11.90 31.50 -12.59
CA ALA A 225 -12.21 30.39 -11.69
C ALA A 225 -11.66 30.61 -10.28
N GLN A 226 -12.04 31.74 -9.64
CA GLN A 226 -11.52 32.17 -8.33
C GLN A 226 -11.84 31.18 -7.19
N ASP A 227 -12.88 30.37 -7.34
CA ASP A 227 -13.25 29.31 -6.39
C ASP A 227 -12.22 28.17 -6.32
N ILE A 228 -11.44 27.96 -7.37
CA ILE A 228 -10.39 26.93 -7.44
C ILE A 228 -8.99 27.48 -7.68
N CYS A 229 -8.85 28.80 -7.92
CA CYS A 229 -7.60 29.52 -7.96
C CYS A 229 -7.74 30.82 -7.15
N PRO A 230 -7.60 30.80 -5.82
CA PRO A 230 -7.80 31.97 -4.96
C PRO A 230 -6.67 32.98 -5.06
N ARG A 231 -5.47 32.60 -5.50
CA ARG A 231 -4.32 33.46 -5.70
C ARG A 231 -3.52 33.05 -6.92
N TYR A 232 -3.19 34.04 -7.76
CA TYR A 232 -2.32 33.90 -8.92
C TYR A 232 -1.39 35.10 -9.03
N THR A 233 -0.09 34.84 -9.09
CA THR A 233 0.95 35.85 -9.20
C THR A 233 1.75 35.61 -10.48
N ALA A 234 1.92 36.68 -11.27
CA ALA A 234 2.76 36.65 -12.48
C ALA A 234 3.81 37.76 -12.40
N HIS A 235 5.04 37.47 -12.81
CA HIS A 235 6.15 38.44 -12.82
C HIS A 235 6.97 38.27 -14.11
N TYR A 236 7.23 39.39 -14.80
CA TYR A 236 7.96 39.42 -16.06
C TYR A 236 9.47 39.60 -15.83
N VAL A 237 10.27 38.85 -16.55
CA VAL A 237 11.74 38.91 -16.57
C VAL A 237 12.19 38.99 -18.03
N HIS A 238 13.15 39.87 -18.34
CA HIS A 238 13.68 40.08 -19.70
C HIS A 238 15.21 39.93 -19.76
N ASP A 239 15.78 40.07 -20.94
CA ASP A 239 17.19 39.82 -21.21
C ASP A 239 17.67 38.45 -20.65
N VAL A 240 16.77 37.48 -20.72
CA VAL A 240 17.03 36.14 -20.20
C VAL A 240 18.08 35.43 -21.07
N LYS A 241 18.98 34.71 -20.43
CA LYS A 241 20.00 33.88 -21.08
C LYS A 241 19.90 32.46 -20.54
N ILE A 242 19.48 31.55 -21.39
CA ILE A 242 19.41 30.15 -21.02
C ILE A 242 20.83 29.55 -21.02
N SER A 243 21.13 28.83 -19.96
CA SER A 243 22.42 28.14 -19.77
C SER A 243 22.27 26.99 -18.78
N GLU A 244 23.30 26.19 -18.59
CA GLU A 244 23.38 25.25 -17.49
C GLU A 244 23.30 25.96 -16.16
N SER A 245 22.63 25.32 -15.19
CA SER A 245 22.61 25.79 -13.80
C SER A 245 23.97 25.66 -13.13
N PRO A 246 24.29 26.49 -12.12
CA PRO A 246 25.53 26.37 -11.38
C PRO A 246 25.63 25.02 -10.65
N ALA A 247 26.84 24.53 -10.45
CA ALA A 247 27.10 23.19 -9.88
C ALA A 247 26.40 22.97 -8.54
N TRP A 248 26.34 24.01 -7.66
CA TRP A 248 25.67 23.87 -6.37
C TRP A 248 24.17 23.62 -6.49
N MET A 249 23.48 24.21 -7.46
CA MET A 249 22.05 24.02 -7.70
C MET A 249 21.78 22.64 -8.30
N ARG A 250 22.56 22.23 -9.31
CA ARG A 250 22.49 20.90 -9.93
C ARG A 250 22.68 19.78 -8.89
N LYS A 251 23.68 19.92 -8.02
CA LYS A 251 23.96 19.01 -6.91
C LYS A 251 22.75 18.87 -5.98
N ARG A 252 22.15 19.99 -5.54
CA ARG A 252 21.00 19.97 -4.64
C ARG A 252 19.77 19.33 -5.27
N LEU A 253 19.50 19.64 -6.52
CA LEU A 253 18.40 19.05 -7.26
C LEU A 253 18.59 17.52 -7.39
N ALA A 254 19.80 17.08 -7.74
CA ALA A 254 20.12 15.66 -7.83
C ALA A 254 19.91 14.92 -6.50
N LEU A 255 20.31 15.50 -5.35
CA LEU A 255 20.12 14.93 -4.02
C LEU A 255 18.64 14.75 -3.62
N VAL A 256 17.72 15.49 -4.25
CA VAL A 256 16.28 15.37 -4.03
C VAL A 256 15.55 14.71 -5.20
N GLY A 257 16.32 14.05 -6.10
CA GLY A 257 15.78 13.23 -7.18
C GLY A 257 15.32 14.02 -8.43
N ILE A 258 15.83 15.23 -8.66
CA ILE A 258 15.51 16.04 -9.84
C ILE A 258 16.76 16.23 -10.72
N GLY A 259 16.64 15.86 -12.00
CA GLY A 259 17.66 16.16 -13.01
C GLY A 259 17.63 17.64 -13.40
N SER A 260 18.83 18.21 -13.60
CA SER A 260 18.99 19.59 -14.08
C SER A 260 18.65 19.69 -15.56
N ILE A 261 17.93 20.75 -15.95
CA ILE A 261 17.52 21.01 -17.35
C ILE A 261 18.18 22.30 -17.85
N SER A 262 17.83 23.44 -17.25
CA SER A 262 18.39 24.75 -17.57
C SER A 262 18.21 25.68 -16.35
N ASN A 263 19.00 26.75 -16.30
CA ASN A 263 18.97 27.68 -15.18
C ASN A 263 17.56 28.18 -14.81
N VAL A 264 16.70 28.53 -15.76
CA VAL A 264 15.35 29.04 -15.50
C VAL A 264 14.43 27.91 -15.01
N VAL A 265 14.46 26.75 -15.62
CA VAL A 265 13.64 25.59 -15.22
C VAL A 265 14.12 25.08 -13.87
N ASP A 266 15.41 25.02 -13.64
CA ASP A 266 15.98 24.56 -12.39
C ASP A 266 15.69 25.51 -11.22
N ILE A 267 15.56 26.83 -11.45
CA ILE A 267 15.06 27.77 -10.44
C ILE A 267 13.65 27.37 -10.00
N THR A 268 12.75 27.03 -10.93
CA THR A 268 11.38 26.62 -10.55
C THR A 268 11.38 25.29 -9.80
N ASN A 269 12.20 24.31 -10.23
CA ASN A 269 12.37 23.04 -9.55
C ASN A 269 13.03 23.16 -8.16
N PHE A 270 13.99 24.06 -8.04
CA PHE A 270 14.66 24.36 -6.78
C PHE A 270 13.66 24.91 -5.75
N ILE A 271 12.83 25.88 -6.14
CA ILE A 271 11.80 26.46 -5.29
C ILE A 271 10.73 25.45 -4.93
N LEU A 272 10.34 24.58 -5.84
CA LEU A 272 9.42 23.49 -5.58
C LEU A 272 9.90 22.63 -4.41
N LYS A 273 11.18 22.31 -4.33
CA LYS A 273 11.77 21.52 -3.24
C LYS A 273 12.15 22.37 -2.01
N GLU A 274 12.64 23.59 -2.23
CA GLU A 274 13.03 24.51 -1.14
C GLU A 274 11.83 24.98 -0.33
N LEU A 275 10.76 25.46 -1.00
CA LEU A 275 9.61 26.13 -0.38
C LEU A 275 8.28 25.35 -0.52
N GLY A 276 8.25 24.26 -1.28
CA GLY A 276 7.03 23.50 -1.48
C GLY A 276 5.99 24.17 -2.40
N GLN A 277 6.40 25.21 -3.13
CA GLN A 277 5.56 25.93 -4.06
C GLN A 277 5.90 25.55 -5.51
N PRO A 278 5.02 24.84 -6.22
CA PRO A 278 5.20 24.64 -7.63
C PRO A 278 5.11 25.98 -8.37
N MET A 279 6.07 26.24 -9.24
CA MET A 279 6.11 27.38 -10.11
C MET A 279 6.17 26.97 -11.56
N HIS A 280 5.77 27.85 -12.47
CA HIS A 280 5.95 27.67 -13.89
C HIS A 280 6.59 28.89 -14.51
N ALA A 281 7.36 28.67 -15.60
CA ALA A 281 7.98 29.70 -16.39
C ALA A 281 7.49 29.57 -17.84
N PHE A 282 6.80 30.58 -18.34
CA PHE A 282 6.38 30.63 -19.74
C PHE A 282 7.37 31.45 -20.57
N ASP A 283 7.75 30.99 -21.74
CA ASP A 283 8.38 31.84 -22.74
C ASP A 283 7.37 32.89 -23.19
N TYR A 284 7.62 34.14 -22.81
CA TYR A 284 6.68 35.25 -23.07
C TYR A 284 6.43 35.48 -24.56
N SER A 285 7.39 35.16 -25.42
CA SER A 285 7.27 35.33 -26.87
C SER A 285 6.20 34.42 -27.50
N TYR A 286 5.82 33.34 -26.82
CA TYR A 286 4.77 32.42 -27.25
C TYR A 286 3.38 32.74 -26.69
N LEU A 287 3.28 33.68 -25.73
CA LEU A 287 1.99 34.12 -25.18
C LEU A 287 1.32 35.14 -26.13
N GLU A 288 0.14 34.78 -26.58
CA GLU A 288 -0.65 35.62 -27.50
C GLU A 288 -1.60 36.52 -26.74
N GLY A 289 -1.60 37.83 -27.06
CA GLY A 289 -2.61 38.78 -26.54
C GLY A 289 -2.24 39.48 -25.25
N ASP A 290 -0.97 39.42 -24.79
CA ASP A 290 -0.48 40.08 -23.54
C ASP A 290 -1.37 39.79 -22.33
N GLU A 291 -1.91 38.58 -22.22
CA GLU A 291 -2.85 38.23 -21.15
C GLU A 291 -2.65 36.77 -20.72
N ILE A 292 -2.82 36.53 -19.42
CA ILE A 292 -3.03 35.20 -18.85
C ILE A 292 -4.44 35.10 -18.30
N VAL A 293 -5.17 34.05 -18.70
CA VAL A 293 -6.53 33.77 -18.26
C VAL A 293 -6.58 32.39 -17.58
N VAL A 294 -6.86 32.39 -16.27
CA VAL A 294 -7.05 31.15 -15.49
C VAL A 294 -8.54 30.82 -15.47
N ARG A 295 -8.92 29.74 -16.10
CA ARG A 295 -10.34 29.33 -16.28
C ARG A 295 -10.53 27.83 -16.27
N ARG A 296 -11.75 27.40 -16.14
CA ARG A 296 -12.10 26.02 -16.48
C ARG A 296 -11.96 25.78 -17.98
N ALA A 297 -11.54 24.58 -18.35
CA ALA A 297 -11.49 24.17 -19.76
C ALA A 297 -12.90 24.11 -20.36
N ASN A 298 -13.00 24.23 -21.66
CA ASN A 298 -14.23 23.92 -22.40
C ASN A 298 -14.27 22.40 -22.66
N ASP A 299 -15.48 21.85 -22.75
CA ASP A 299 -15.64 20.45 -23.09
C ASP A 299 -15.11 20.16 -24.52
N GLY A 300 -14.20 19.17 -24.61
CA GLY A 300 -13.51 18.83 -25.86
C GLY A 300 -12.30 19.72 -26.21
N GLU A 301 -11.91 20.65 -25.31
CA GLU A 301 -10.69 21.44 -25.49
C GLU A 301 -9.45 20.54 -25.41
N LYS A 302 -8.46 20.78 -26.28
CA LYS A 302 -7.27 19.96 -26.35
C LYS A 302 -6.02 20.73 -25.94
N ILE A 303 -5.10 20.04 -25.30
CA ILE A 303 -3.78 20.55 -24.97
C ILE A 303 -2.73 19.43 -25.16
N VAL A 304 -1.56 19.81 -25.64
CA VAL A 304 -0.36 18.96 -25.64
C VAL A 304 0.56 19.45 -24.52
N THR A 305 0.93 18.57 -23.61
CA THR A 305 1.78 18.88 -22.45
C THR A 305 3.25 18.72 -22.78
N LEU A 306 4.14 19.19 -21.87
CA LEU A 306 5.62 19.14 -22.04
C LEU A 306 6.17 17.73 -22.26
N ASP A 307 5.49 16.69 -21.81
CA ASP A 307 5.81 15.28 -22.05
C ASP A 307 5.20 14.72 -23.36
N GLU A 308 4.82 15.61 -24.28
CA GLU A 308 4.28 15.34 -25.63
C GLU A 308 2.96 14.55 -25.64
N LYS A 309 2.24 14.49 -24.54
CA LYS A 309 0.93 13.83 -24.48
C LYS A 309 -0.20 14.79 -24.83
N GLU A 310 -1.14 14.32 -25.65
CA GLU A 310 -2.38 15.05 -25.97
C GLU A 310 -3.49 14.64 -25.00
N PHE A 311 -4.18 15.65 -24.44
CA PHE A 311 -5.33 15.46 -23.57
C PHE A 311 -6.55 16.17 -24.11
N GLU A 312 -7.71 15.52 -24.06
CA GLU A 312 -9.02 16.10 -24.26
C GLU A 312 -9.61 16.46 -22.90
N LEU A 313 -9.98 17.71 -22.72
CA LEU A 313 -10.36 18.30 -21.45
C LEU A 313 -11.87 18.50 -21.35
N ASN A 314 -12.32 18.75 -20.13
CA ASN A 314 -13.70 19.11 -19.82
C ASN A 314 -13.76 20.21 -18.74
N SER A 315 -14.95 20.68 -18.44
CA SER A 315 -15.20 21.76 -17.48
C SER A 315 -14.76 21.50 -16.03
N ASN A 316 -14.34 20.26 -15.67
CA ASN A 316 -13.73 19.97 -14.37
C ASN A 316 -12.22 20.29 -14.33
N ASN A 317 -11.58 20.41 -15.50
CA ASN A 317 -10.16 20.70 -15.59
C ASN A 317 -9.91 22.20 -15.52
N LEU A 318 -8.90 22.62 -14.76
CA LEU A 318 -8.42 23.99 -14.71
C LEU A 318 -7.28 24.16 -15.70
N VAL A 319 -7.35 25.20 -16.52
CA VAL A 319 -6.33 25.56 -17.50
C VAL A 319 -5.84 26.99 -17.29
N ILE A 320 -4.58 27.20 -17.60
CA ILE A 320 -3.99 28.51 -17.79
C ILE A 320 -3.94 28.76 -19.29
N CYS A 321 -4.49 29.86 -19.70
CA CYS A 321 -4.57 30.27 -21.11
C CYS A 321 -3.81 31.57 -21.32
N ASP A 322 -3.32 31.78 -22.51
CA ASP A 322 -3.04 33.12 -23.03
C ASP A 322 -4.34 33.77 -23.56
N GLY A 323 -4.25 34.86 -24.28
CA GLY A 323 -5.43 35.52 -24.88
C GLY A 323 -6.20 34.69 -25.91
N LYS A 324 -5.74 33.49 -26.31
CA LYS A 324 -6.33 32.68 -27.37
C LYS A 324 -6.46 31.19 -27.06
N LYS A 325 -5.48 30.58 -26.40
CA LYS A 325 -5.35 29.13 -26.24
C LYS A 325 -4.90 28.71 -24.84
N ALA A 326 -5.11 27.44 -24.47
CA ALA A 326 -4.55 26.87 -23.28
C ALA A 326 -3.02 26.68 -23.42
N VAL A 327 -2.27 27.12 -22.41
CA VAL A 327 -0.81 27.05 -22.34
C VAL A 327 -0.30 26.20 -21.17
N ALA A 328 -1.18 25.80 -20.25
CA ALA A 328 -0.86 24.81 -19.20
C ALA A 328 -2.12 24.15 -18.64
N LEU A 329 -1.97 22.90 -18.18
CA LEU A 329 -2.85 22.28 -17.20
C LEU A 329 -2.48 22.78 -15.81
N ALA A 330 -3.31 23.65 -15.24
CA ALA A 330 -3.01 24.32 -13.99
C ALA A 330 -2.62 23.36 -12.86
N GLY A 331 -1.47 23.56 -12.26
CA GLY A 331 -0.94 22.74 -11.16
C GLY A 331 -0.62 21.29 -11.51
N ILE A 332 -0.65 20.89 -12.80
CA ILE A 332 -0.35 19.54 -13.23
C ILE A 332 0.87 19.55 -14.17
N MET A 333 0.77 20.18 -15.35
CA MET A 333 1.84 20.16 -16.34
C MET A 333 1.76 21.36 -17.28
N GLY A 334 2.88 21.96 -17.61
CA GLY A 334 2.98 23.00 -18.63
C GLY A 334 2.60 22.48 -20.04
N GLY A 335 2.18 23.40 -20.88
CA GLY A 335 1.94 23.10 -22.31
C GLY A 335 3.21 23.21 -23.15
N LEU A 336 3.38 22.34 -24.12
CA LEU A 336 4.50 22.33 -25.07
C LEU A 336 4.60 23.64 -25.86
N ASN A 337 3.47 24.31 -26.04
CA ASN A 337 3.32 25.53 -26.82
C ASN A 337 3.79 26.82 -26.15
N SER A 338 4.36 26.73 -24.95
CA SER A 338 4.91 27.87 -24.19
C SER A 338 6.19 27.52 -23.45
N GLU A 339 6.87 26.45 -23.89
CA GLU A 339 8.07 25.88 -23.29
C GLU A 339 9.26 26.84 -23.34
N ILE A 340 10.05 26.85 -22.28
CA ILE A 340 11.37 27.49 -22.22
C ILE A 340 12.37 26.68 -23.07
N ASN A 341 13.07 27.34 -23.96
CA ASN A 341 14.07 26.73 -24.83
C ASN A 341 15.32 27.61 -24.94
N ASP A 342 16.36 27.14 -25.63
CA ASP A 342 17.67 27.85 -25.77
C ASP A 342 17.55 29.27 -26.34
N GLY A 343 16.49 29.57 -27.08
CA GLY A 343 16.22 30.85 -27.71
C GLY A 343 15.41 31.80 -26.84
N THR A 344 14.93 31.36 -25.67
CA THR A 344 14.10 32.18 -24.78
C THR A 344 14.86 33.38 -24.23
N THR A 345 14.32 34.58 -24.45
CA THR A 345 14.90 35.86 -23.99
C THR A 345 13.98 36.62 -23.03
N GLU A 346 12.73 36.24 -22.93
CA GLU A 346 11.72 36.85 -22.07
C GLU A 346 10.90 35.77 -21.39
N VAL A 347 10.71 35.88 -20.08
CA VAL A 347 10.01 34.89 -19.25
C VAL A 347 8.90 35.53 -18.45
N MET A 348 7.77 34.88 -18.38
CA MET A 348 6.71 35.17 -17.42
C MET A 348 6.69 34.06 -16.37
N PHE A 349 7.11 34.36 -15.14
CA PHE A 349 6.98 33.44 -14.01
C PHE A 349 5.56 33.43 -13.49
N GLU A 350 5.09 32.24 -13.10
CA GLU A 350 3.85 31.98 -12.39
C GLU A 350 4.14 31.41 -11.01
N SER A 351 3.40 31.90 -10.00
CA SER A 351 3.26 31.28 -8.70
C SER A 351 1.81 31.38 -8.25
N ALA A 352 1.14 30.27 -8.02
CA ALA A 352 -0.30 30.27 -7.77
C ALA A 352 -0.72 29.27 -6.68
N LYS A 353 -1.89 29.50 -6.09
CA LYS A 353 -2.61 28.52 -5.27
C LYS A 353 -3.74 27.92 -6.09
N PHE A 354 -3.76 26.60 -6.22
CA PHE A 354 -4.89 25.87 -6.81
C PHE A 354 -5.57 24.98 -5.77
N ALA A 355 -6.87 24.77 -5.93
CA ALA A 355 -7.67 23.97 -5.02
C ALA A 355 -7.25 22.50 -5.06
N ARG A 356 -6.88 21.96 -3.91
CA ARG A 356 -6.42 20.59 -3.68
C ARG A 356 -7.29 19.53 -4.37
N ASP A 357 -8.62 19.61 -4.17
CA ASP A 357 -9.56 18.62 -4.69
C ASP A 357 -9.70 18.67 -6.21
N ASN A 358 -9.60 19.87 -6.81
CA ASN A 358 -9.66 20.03 -8.25
C ASN A 358 -8.43 19.39 -8.91
N ILE A 359 -7.22 19.72 -8.44
CA ILE A 359 -5.99 19.16 -9.01
C ILE A 359 -5.95 17.64 -8.83
N ARG A 360 -6.30 17.12 -7.66
CA ARG A 360 -6.34 15.67 -7.41
C ARG A 360 -7.30 14.92 -8.33
N LYS A 361 -8.50 15.47 -8.54
CA LYS A 361 -9.51 14.87 -9.44
C LYS A 361 -9.05 14.93 -10.90
N SER A 362 -8.53 16.09 -11.34
CA SER A 362 -8.07 16.28 -12.71
C SER A 362 -6.86 15.40 -13.04
N SER A 363 -5.84 15.35 -12.16
CA SER A 363 -4.66 14.50 -12.34
C SER A 363 -5.04 13.03 -12.47
N ARG A 364 -5.94 12.54 -11.60
CA ARG A 364 -6.42 11.14 -11.66
C ARG A 364 -7.26 10.85 -12.91
N ALA A 365 -8.16 11.75 -13.29
CA ALA A 365 -9.04 11.55 -14.44
C ALA A 365 -8.25 11.53 -15.76
N LEU A 366 -7.22 12.36 -15.87
CA LEU A 366 -6.33 12.42 -17.03
C LEU A 366 -5.22 11.36 -17.01
N GLY A 367 -5.01 10.68 -15.87
CA GLY A 367 -3.88 9.77 -15.69
C GLY A 367 -2.52 10.48 -15.75
N GLN A 368 -2.48 11.80 -15.48
CA GLN A 368 -1.28 12.63 -15.55
C GLN A 368 -0.84 13.04 -14.14
N ALA A 369 0.28 12.48 -13.69
CA ALA A 369 0.90 12.79 -12.41
C ALA A 369 2.20 13.56 -12.61
N SER A 370 2.50 14.47 -11.69
CA SER A 370 3.76 15.22 -11.60
C SER A 370 4.04 15.59 -10.14
N ASP A 371 5.27 16.01 -9.83
CA ASP A 371 5.63 16.55 -8.50
C ASP A 371 4.73 17.73 -8.10
N SER A 372 4.41 18.59 -9.06
CA SER A 372 3.48 19.71 -8.88
C SER A 372 2.09 19.21 -8.46
N SER A 373 1.51 18.28 -9.23
CA SER A 373 0.18 17.72 -8.93
C SER A 373 0.15 16.96 -7.60
N ALA A 374 1.25 16.33 -7.22
CA ALA A 374 1.40 15.63 -5.94
C ALA A 374 1.36 16.62 -4.77
N LEU A 375 2.11 17.73 -4.86
CA LEU A 375 2.11 18.79 -3.84
C LEU A 375 0.73 19.47 -3.72
N TYR A 376 0.13 19.91 -4.84
CA TYR A 376 -1.21 20.50 -4.80
C TYR A 376 -2.27 19.56 -4.27
N SER A 377 -2.18 18.26 -4.61
CA SER A 377 -3.12 17.24 -4.10
C SER A 377 -3.02 17.00 -2.59
N LYS A 378 -1.89 17.31 -1.99
CA LYS A 378 -1.68 17.26 -0.54
C LYS A 378 -2.00 18.58 0.13
N GLY A 379 -1.74 19.69 -0.55
CA GLY A 379 -2.02 21.07 -0.12
C GLY A 379 -0.80 21.97 -0.31
N VAL A 380 -1.01 23.09 -0.97
CA VAL A 380 -0.06 24.22 -1.07
C VAL A 380 -0.78 25.43 -0.52
N ASN A 381 -0.18 26.15 0.42
CA ASN A 381 -0.82 27.29 1.04
C ASN A 381 -0.63 28.60 0.22
N GLU A 382 -1.44 29.61 0.49
CA GLU A 382 -1.32 30.90 -0.21
C GLU A 382 -0.11 31.73 0.24
N TYR A 383 0.40 31.48 1.44
CA TYR A 383 1.53 32.22 2.02
C TYR A 383 2.81 32.05 1.18
N THR A 384 3.09 30.83 0.71
CA THR A 384 4.30 30.54 -0.05
C THR A 384 4.32 31.11 -1.46
N THR A 385 3.16 31.44 -2.06
CA THR A 385 3.11 31.98 -3.43
C THR A 385 3.95 33.24 -3.62
N ALA A 386 3.80 34.21 -2.71
CA ALA A 386 4.55 35.46 -2.78
C ALA A 386 6.03 35.27 -2.42
N MET A 387 6.33 34.42 -1.42
CA MET A 387 7.68 34.07 -1.03
C MET A 387 8.45 33.40 -2.17
N ALA A 388 7.83 32.42 -2.82
CA ALA A 388 8.40 31.68 -3.94
C ALA A 388 8.69 32.60 -5.14
N MET A 389 7.77 33.50 -5.47
CA MET A 389 8.01 34.48 -6.53
C MET A 389 9.23 35.36 -6.21
N LYS A 390 9.34 35.92 -5.01
CA LYS A 390 10.50 36.72 -4.60
C LYS A 390 11.79 35.90 -4.65
N ARG A 391 11.74 34.64 -4.22
CA ARG A 391 12.89 33.73 -4.25
C ARG A 391 13.35 33.45 -5.69
N ALA A 392 12.42 33.22 -6.62
CA ALA A 392 12.74 33.05 -8.04
C ALA A 392 13.44 34.26 -8.63
N LEU A 393 12.92 35.45 -8.35
CA LEU A 393 13.48 36.71 -8.82
C LEU A 393 14.87 37.00 -8.22
N HIS A 394 15.05 36.72 -6.93
CA HIS A 394 16.37 36.76 -6.28
C HIS A 394 17.36 35.83 -6.98
N LEU A 395 16.98 34.58 -7.24
CA LEU A 395 17.86 33.62 -7.93
C LEU A 395 18.16 34.05 -9.38
N MET A 396 17.19 34.61 -10.10
CA MET A 396 17.43 35.17 -11.45
C MET A 396 18.50 36.27 -11.44
N GLU A 397 18.47 37.17 -10.43
CA GLU A 397 19.47 38.24 -10.26
C GLU A 397 20.82 37.68 -9.78
N GLU A 398 20.83 36.80 -8.76
CA GLU A 398 22.04 36.18 -8.20
C GLU A 398 22.82 35.41 -9.25
N LEU A 399 22.12 34.65 -10.10
CA LEU A 399 22.71 33.85 -11.18
C LEU A 399 23.03 34.71 -12.43
N GLY A 400 22.58 35.97 -12.48
CA GLY A 400 22.77 36.84 -13.61
C GLY A 400 22.15 36.34 -14.91
N CYS A 401 21.11 35.54 -14.83
CA CYS A 401 20.47 34.87 -15.98
C CYS A 401 19.28 35.63 -16.55
N GLY A 402 18.93 36.81 -16.01
CA GLY A 402 17.89 37.69 -16.52
C GLY A 402 17.79 38.98 -15.71
N LYS A 403 17.01 39.95 -16.19
CA LYS A 403 16.70 41.19 -15.49
C LYS A 403 15.24 41.23 -15.03
N VAL A 404 15.01 41.50 -13.79
CA VAL A 404 13.68 41.56 -13.20
C VAL A 404 13.00 42.86 -13.59
N SER A 405 11.84 42.78 -14.20
CA SER A 405 11.02 43.94 -14.60
C SER A 405 10.18 44.46 -13.42
N SER A 406 9.73 45.69 -13.49
CA SER A 406 8.70 46.23 -12.60
C SER A 406 7.27 45.75 -12.97
N THR A 407 7.08 44.91 -14.00
CA THR A 407 5.80 44.30 -14.35
C THR A 407 5.49 43.13 -13.44
N HIS A 408 4.59 43.36 -12.50
CA HIS A 408 4.08 42.37 -11.56
C HIS A 408 2.57 42.47 -11.48
N VAL A 409 1.88 41.35 -11.59
CA VAL A 409 0.43 41.27 -11.45
C VAL A 409 0.08 40.19 -10.43
N GLU A 410 -0.69 40.55 -9.44
CA GLU A 410 -1.25 39.63 -8.48
C GLU A 410 -2.78 39.72 -8.47
N VAL A 411 -3.45 38.60 -8.59
CA VAL A 411 -4.90 38.46 -8.45
C VAL A 411 -5.19 37.58 -7.25
N THR A 412 -5.98 38.08 -6.30
CA THR A 412 -6.32 37.37 -5.08
C THR A 412 -7.79 37.53 -4.73
N THR A 413 -8.38 36.51 -4.05
CA THR A 413 -9.73 36.58 -3.47
C THR A 413 -9.77 37.43 -2.19
N GLY A 414 -8.60 37.93 -1.70
CA GLY A 414 -8.49 38.77 -0.50
C GLY A 414 -8.35 37.98 0.80
N ASN A 415 -8.00 36.68 0.76
CA ASN A 415 -7.66 35.96 1.98
C ASN A 415 -6.46 36.62 2.67
N SER A 416 -6.56 36.79 3.98
CA SER A 416 -5.47 37.32 4.78
C SER A 416 -4.33 36.32 4.89
N LEU A 417 -3.09 36.78 4.73
CA LEU A 417 -1.87 36.02 5.00
C LEU A 417 -1.28 36.36 6.36
N GLU A 418 -1.95 37.24 7.14
CA GLU A 418 -1.55 37.56 8.50
C GLU A 418 -1.82 36.42 9.46
N PRO A 419 -0.99 36.24 10.50
CA PRO A 419 -1.24 35.21 11.52
C PRO A 419 -2.65 35.33 12.13
N LYS A 420 -3.31 34.19 12.31
CA LYS A 420 -4.65 34.09 12.89
C LYS A 420 -4.56 33.99 14.42
N GLU A 421 -5.28 34.86 15.14
CA GLU A 421 -5.42 34.75 16.59
C GLU A 421 -6.23 33.51 16.95
N MET A 422 -5.70 32.67 17.87
CA MET A 422 -6.38 31.51 18.46
C MET A 422 -6.26 31.58 19.98
N LYS A 423 -7.38 31.33 20.69
CA LYS A 423 -7.40 31.30 22.15
C LYS A 423 -7.79 29.92 22.63
N VAL A 424 -6.97 29.34 23.50
CA VAL A 424 -7.19 28.03 24.08
C VAL A 424 -6.98 28.04 25.60
N SER A 425 -7.55 27.07 26.31
CA SER A 425 -7.32 26.87 27.74
C SER A 425 -6.18 25.90 27.96
N ILE A 426 -5.21 26.27 28.78
CA ILE A 426 -4.08 25.40 29.18
C ILE A 426 -4.60 24.12 29.85
N ALA A 427 -5.59 24.26 30.72
CA ALA A 427 -6.22 23.12 31.39
C ALA A 427 -6.90 22.17 30.41
N LYS A 428 -7.52 22.66 29.32
CA LYS A 428 -8.07 21.80 28.26
C LYS A 428 -6.97 21.09 27.47
N VAL A 429 -5.88 21.77 27.13
CA VAL A 429 -4.72 21.16 26.47
C VAL A 429 -4.18 20.00 27.33
N ASN A 430 -3.88 20.25 28.60
CA ASN A 430 -3.42 19.20 29.53
C ASN A 430 -4.44 18.09 29.75
N GLY A 431 -5.73 18.45 29.77
CA GLY A 431 -6.83 17.48 29.88
C GLY A 431 -6.90 16.48 28.72
N VAL A 432 -6.64 16.93 27.48
CA VAL A 432 -6.54 16.03 26.30
C VAL A 432 -5.30 15.17 26.40
N LEU A 433 -4.17 15.72 26.80
CA LEU A 433 -2.92 14.99 26.92
C LEU A 433 -2.94 13.95 28.06
N GLY A 434 -3.79 14.15 29.06
CA GLY A 434 -3.84 13.30 30.24
C GLY A 434 -2.61 13.38 31.14
N ILE A 435 -1.78 14.41 30.94
CA ILE A 435 -0.60 14.75 31.74
C ILE A 435 -0.55 16.26 31.99
N GLU A 436 0.14 16.68 33.06
CA GLU A 436 0.38 18.08 33.38
C GLU A 436 1.70 18.56 32.76
N VAL A 437 1.65 19.21 31.61
CA VAL A 437 2.80 19.88 31.01
C VAL A 437 2.92 21.27 31.65
N PRO A 438 4.09 21.63 32.21
CA PRO A 438 4.31 22.97 32.80
C PRO A 438 4.04 24.09 31.79
N THR A 439 3.36 25.15 32.22
CA THR A 439 3.02 26.31 31.35
C THR A 439 4.26 26.92 30.67
N GLU A 440 5.39 26.95 31.36
CA GLU A 440 6.68 27.43 30.81
C GLU A 440 7.18 26.59 29.64
N ASP A 441 6.99 25.25 29.69
CA ASP A 441 7.32 24.34 28.60
C ASP A 441 6.35 24.50 27.42
N ILE A 442 5.05 24.63 27.67
CA ILE A 442 4.06 24.92 26.63
C ILE A 442 4.45 26.23 25.91
N VAL A 443 4.74 27.30 26.64
CA VAL A 443 5.16 28.57 26.08
C VAL A 443 6.43 28.43 25.26
N ARG A 444 7.44 27.78 25.79
CA ARG A 444 8.72 27.55 25.09
C ARG A 444 8.53 26.76 23.79
N ILE A 445 7.76 25.67 23.83
CA ILE A 445 7.47 24.83 22.65
C ILE A 445 6.76 25.63 21.57
N LEU A 446 5.67 26.31 21.94
CA LEU A 446 4.88 27.08 20.98
C LEU A 446 5.62 28.32 20.44
N THR A 447 6.54 28.90 21.24
CA THR A 447 7.45 29.96 20.77
C THR A 447 8.41 29.43 19.71
N ASN A 448 9.00 28.24 19.93
CA ASN A 448 9.91 27.63 18.97
C ASN A 448 9.21 27.26 17.66
N LEU A 449 7.90 26.95 17.73
CA LEU A 449 7.06 26.68 16.56
C LEU A 449 6.53 27.96 15.86
N GLY A 450 6.87 29.17 16.40
CA GLY A 450 6.49 30.44 15.79
C GLY A 450 5.07 30.90 16.10
N PHE A 451 4.41 30.37 17.14
CA PHE A 451 3.00 30.72 17.47
C PHE A 451 2.84 31.92 18.39
N ALA A 452 3.93 32.56 18.79
CA ALA A 452 3.96 33.77 19.63
C ALA A 452 2.96 33.74 20.83
N PRO A 453 3.09 32.75 21.76
CA PRO A 453 2.14 32.56 22.85
C PRO A 453 2.14 33.68 23.87
N VAL A 454 0.92 34.09 24.32
CA VAL A 454 0.71 35.03 25.43
C VAL A 454 -0.22 34.40 26.44
N VAL A 455 0.24 34.26 27.69
CA VAL A 455 -0.51 33.65 28.80
C VAL A 455 -1.23 34.69 29.64
N SER A 456 -2.50 34.45 29.94
CA SER A 456 -3.31 35.21 30.89
C SER A 456 -4.14 34.27 31.76
N GLY A 457 -3.59 33.89 32.91
CA GLY A 457 -4.21 32.87 33.77
C GLY A 457 -4.23 31.51 33.09
N ASP A 458 -5.41 30.94 32.84
CA ASP A 458 -5.61 29.67 32.09
C ASP A 458 -5.73 29.90 30.57
N GLU A 459 -5.94 31.15 30.13
CA GLU A 459 -6.04 31.48 28.70
C GLU A 459 -4.66 31.62 28.08
N LEU A 460 -4.49 30.91 26.96
CA LEU A 460 -3.31 30.99 26.08
C LEU A 460 -3.76 31.54 24.73
N THR A 461 -3.27 32.75 24.41
CA THR A 461 -3.49 33.39 23.10
C THR A 461 -2.30 33.12 22.20
N LEU A 462 -2.56 32.58 21.00
CA LEU A 462 -1.60 32.17 19.97
C LEU A 462 -1.81 32.99 18.71
N MET A 463 -0.75 33.28 17.99
CA MET A 463 -0.77 33.84 16.63
C MET A 463 -0.34 32.75 15.67
N ILE A 464 -1.31 32.04 15.06
CA ILE A 464 -1.07 30.92 14.18
C ILE A 464 -0.60 31.42 12.82
N PRO A 465 0.62 31.05 12.37
CA PRO A 465 1.15 31.47 11.06
C PRO A 465 0.28 30.96 9.92
N ALA A 466 0.17 31.73 8.83
CA ALA A 466 -0.68 31.41 7.70
C ALA A 466 -0.31 30.09 6.96
N TYR A 467 0.90 29.58 7.15
CA TYR A 467 1.31 28.29 6.59
C TYR A 467 0.82 27.07 7.41
N ARG A 468 0.31 27.26 8.64
CA ARG A 468 -0.27 26.22 9.50
C ARG A 468 -1.78 26.19 9.31
N GLU A 469 -2.22 25.70 8.14
CA GLU A 469 -3.65 25.56 7.80
C GLU A 469 -4.35 24.45 8.61
N ASP A 470 -3.60 23.58 9.27
CA ASP A 470 -4.04 22.45 10.10
C ASP A 470 -4.50 22.86 11.50
N MET A 471 -4.14 24.05 11.97
CA MET A 471 -4.44 24.51 13.32
C MET A 471 -5.84 25.09 13.40
N GLU A 472 -6.81 24.33 13.96
CA GLU A 472 -8.21 24.74 14.06
C GLU A 472 -8.66 25.03 15.48
N ASP A 473 -8.27 24.22 16.49
CA ASP A 473 -8.71 24.32 17.89
C ASP A 473 -7.67 23.73 18.87
N TYR A 474 -8.03 23.67 20.17
CA TYR A 474 -7.13 23.22 21.24
C TYR A 474 -6.57 21.78 21.10
N PRO A 475 -7.21 20.79 20.44
CA PRO A 475 -6.58 19.50 20.22
C PRO A 475 -5.33 19.58 19.35
N ASP A 476 -5.33 20.49 18.34
CA ASP A 476 -4.17 20.70 17.48
C ASP A 476 -3.02 21.33 18.27
N VAL A 477 -3.34 22.24 19.20
CA VAL A 477 -2.34 22.80 20.12
C VAL A 477 -1.80 21.72 21.07
N ALA A 478 -2.64 20.82 21.54
CA ALA A 478 -2.22 19.69 22.37
C ALA A 478 -1.27 18.75 21.61
N GLU A 479 -1.55 18.45 20.33
CA GLU A 479 -0.64 17.69 19.45
C GLU A 479 0.73 18.37 19.37
N GLU A 480 0.76 19.66 19.06
CA GLU A 480 2.01 20.42 18.97
C GLU A 480 2.83 20.40 20.29
N VAL A 481 2.14 20.50 21.42
CA VAL A 481 2.79 20.44 22.73
C VAL A 481 3.38 19.07 22.99
N ILE A 482 2.59 17.97 22.83
CA ILE A 482 3.08 16.65 23.23
C ILE A 482 4.17 16.13 22.30
N ARG A 483 4.09 16.37 20.96
CA ARG A 483 5.10 15.90 20.03
C ARG A 483 6.47 16.55 20.27
N MET A 484 6.51 17.78 20.78
CA MET A 484 7.74 18.49 21.13
C MET A 484 8.17 18.29 22.58
N TYR A 485 7.20 18.03 23.49
CA TYR A 485 7.50 17.72 24.89
C TYR A 485 8.06 16.30 25.05
N GLY A 486 7.53 15.36 24.28
CA GLY A 486 7.91 13.97 24.19
C GLY A 486 6.84 13.00 24.69
N TYR A 487 6.51 12.02 23.86
CA TYR A 487 5.53 10.95 24.19
C TYR A 487 5.97 10.07 25.35
N ASP A 488 7.26 10.01 25.68
CA ASP A 488 7.80 9.24 26.80
C ASP A 488 7.29 9.74 28.17
N HIS A 489 6.80 10.98 28.22
CA HIS A 489 6.16 11.55 29.42
C HIS A 489 4.74 11.03 29.66
N VAL A 490 4.14 10.35 28.67
CA VAL A 490 2.80 9.76 28.81
C VAL A 490 2.92 8.40 29.46
N ILE A 491 2.65 8.31 30.77
CA ILE A 491 2.69 7.07 31.52
C ILE A 491 1.35 6.35 31.36
N PRO A 492 1.33 5.13 30.81
CA PRO A 492 0.10 4.36 30.69
C PRO A 492 -0.54 4.11 32.07
N ALA A 493 -1.82 4.42 32.18
CA ALA A 493 -2.59 4.21 33.41
C ALA A 493 -3.93 3.56 33.10
N PHE A 494 -4.47 2.81 34.07
CA PHE A 494 -5.85 2.34 34.00
C PHE A 494 -6.82 3.51 34.20
N MET A 495 -7.93 3.50 33.47
CA MET A 495 -8.98 4.49 33.66
C MET A 495 -9.57 4.37 35.08
N PRO A 496 -9.43 5.40 35.94
CA PRO A 496 -9.82 5.28 37.34
C PRO A 496 -11.31 5.14 37.57
N THR A 497 -12.13 5.50 36.58
CA THR A 497 -13.61 5.51 36.67
C THR A 497 -14.27 4.55 35.67
N ALA A 498 -13.49 3.66 35.03
CA ALA A 498 -14.08 2.69 34.13
C ALA A 498 -15.02 1.74 34.92
N GLN A 499 -16.28 1.69 34.56
CA GLN A 499 -17.13 0.60 34.97
C GLN A 499 -16.51 -0.70 34.45
N VAL A 500 -16.37 -1.68 35.34
CA VAL A 500 -15.95 -3.02 34.91
C VAL A 500 -17.08 -3.56 34.04
N THR A 501 -16.86 -3.52 32.73
CA THR A 501 -17.74 -4.20 31.80
C THR A 501 -17.34 -5.66 31.74
N LEU A 502 -18.30 -6.56 31.88
CA LEU A 502 -18.09 -7.97 31.59
C LEU A 502 -17.78 -8.08 30.09
N GLY A 503 -16.49 -8.11 29.76
CA GLY A 503 -16.04 -8.41 28.41
C GLY A 503 -16.34 -9.87 28.07
N GLY A 504 -16.27 -10.21 26.82
CA GLY A 504 -16.46 -11.60 26.38
C GLY A 504 -16.79 -11.66 24.90
N LEU A 505 -16.74 -12.87 24.37
CA LEU A 505 -17.13 -13.13 22.99
C LEU A 505 -18.67 -13.16 22.91
N ASN A 506 -19.21 -12.57 21.85
CA ASN A 506 -20.62 -12.75 21.53
C ASN A 506 -20.89 -14.17 21.04
N LEU A 507 -22.16 -14.54 20.89
CA LEU A 507 -22.55 -15.90 20.53
C LEU A 507 -21.94 -16.37 19.20
N ARG A 508 -21.90 -15.51 18.19
CA ARG A 508 -21.26 -15.79 16.91
C ARG A 508 -19.76 -16.11 17.10
N GLN A 509 -19.02 -15.24 17.77
CA GLN A 509 -17.60 -15.42 18.04
C GLN A 509 -17.31 -16.69 18.88
N GLN A 510 -18.21 -17.03 19.81
CA GLN A 510 -18.09 -18.29 20.57
C GLN A 510 -18.30 -19.50 19.66
N THR A 511 -19.27 -19.45 18.74
CA THR A 511 -19.54 -20.50 17.75
C THR A 511 -18.33 -20.70 16.84
N GLU A 512 -17.80 -19.62 16.24
CA GLU A 512 -16.60 -19.64 15.39
C GLU A 512 -15.41 -20.27 16.14
N ARG A 513 -15.14 -19.79 17.35
CA ARG A 513 -14.06 -20.30 18.18
C ARG A 513 -14.20 -21.78 18.48
N LYS A 514 -15.43 -22.19 18.85
CA LYS A 514 -15.72 -23.59 19.16
C LYS A 514 -15.49 -24.50 17.96
N ILE A 515 -15.95 -24.09 16.78
CA ILE A 515 -15.76 -24.85 15.53
C ILE A 515 -14.26 -24.98 15.21
N LYS A 516 -13.50 -23.89 15.30
CA LYS A 516 -12.05 -23.91 15.07
C LYS A 516 -11.32 -24.86 16.03
N GLU A 517 -11.63 -24.75 17.33
CA GLU A 517 -11.04 -25.62 18.37
C GLU A 517 -11.31 -27.11 18.10
N VAL A 518 -12.53 -27.45 17.71
CA VAL A 518 -12.92 -28.83 17.46
C VAL A 518 -12.24 -29.40 16.19
N LEU A 519 -12.24 -28.62 15.11
CA LEU A 519 -11.62 -29.05 13.85
C LEU A 519 -10.11 -29.20 14.02
N CYS A 520 -9.45 -28.30 14.72
CA CYS A 520 -8.04 -28.45 15.08
C CYS A 520 -7.80 -29.70 15.94
N ALA A 521 -8.68 -29.99 16.90
CA ALA A 521 -8.55 -31.16 17.77
C ALA A 521 -8.64 -32.50 17.02
N VAL A 522 -9.36 -32.55 15.88
CA VAL A 522 -9.42 -33.73 15.00
C VAL A 522 -8.39 -33.69 13.87
N GLY A 523 -7.36 -32.83 13.96
CA GLY A 523 -6.19 -32.80 13.09
C GLY A 523 -6.39 -32.01 11.79
N ALA A 524 -7.39 -31.12 11.71
CA ALA A 524 -7.52 -30.22 10.58
C ALA A 524 -6.72 -28.93 10.78
N TYR A 525 -6.17 -28.39 9.71
CA TYR A 525 -5.42 -27.12 9.69
C TYR A 525 -6.29 -25.99 9.19
N GLU A 526 -6.25 -24.83 9.88
CA GLU A 526 -6.93 -23.63 9.40
C GLU A 526 -6.20 -23.01 8.21
N GLY A 527 -6.93 -22.79 7.11
CA GLY A 527 -6.49 -22.07 5.94
C GLY A 527 -7.13 -20.69 5.89
N ILE A 528 -6.45 -19.75 5.25
CA ILE A 528 -6.95 -18.41 4.95
C ILE A 528 -6.66 -18.15 3.48
N HIS A 529 -7.73 -17.92 2.70
CA HIS A 529 -7.64 -17.65 1.27
C HIS A 529 -8.16 -16.24 0.94
N TYR A 530 -7.88 -15.78 -0.29
CA TYR A 530 -8.38 -14.49 -0.75
C TYR A 530 -9.92 -14.49 -0.84
N SER A 531 -10.52 -13.32 -0.57
CA SER A 531 -11.95 -13.09 -0.80
C SER A 531 -12.29 -12.86 -2.28
N PHE A 532 -11.31 -12.97 -3.15
CA PHE A 532 -11.40 -12.77 -4.59
C PHE A 532 -11.04 -14.07 -5.30
N PHE A 533 -11.73 -14.32 -6.41
CA PHE A 533 -11.49 -15.50 -7.24
C PHE A 533 -11.62 -15.16 -8.74
N SER A 534 -11.30 -16.15 -9.58
CA SER A 534 -11.33 -16.03 -11.04
C SER A 534 -12.71 -16.36 -11.61
N PRO A 535 -13.12 -15.75 -12.73
CA PRO A 535 -14.20 -16.29 -13.54
C PRO A 535 -14.00 -17.76 -13.92
N ALA A 536 -12.76 -18.19 -14.15
CA ALA A 536 -12.41 -19.58 -14.45
C ALA A 536 -12.70 -20.57 -13.30
N ASP A 537 -12.77 -20.09 -12.04
CA ASP A 537 -13.10 -20.94 -10.89
C ASP A 537 -14.55 -21.44 -10.95
N LEU A 538 -15.45 -20.62 -11.47
CA LEU A 538 -16.83 -21.00 -11.69
C LEU A 538 -16.97 -22.06 -12.79
N ASP A 539 -16.09 -22.02 -13.80
CA ASP A 539 -15.99 -23.03 -14.85
C ASP A 539 -15.37 -24.32 -14.33
N LEU A 540 -14.31 -24.23 -13.52
CA LEU A 540 -13.71 -25.37 -12.83
C LEU A 540 -14.75 -26.13 -11.99
N LEU A 541 -15.57 -25.39 -11.24
CA LEU A 541 -16.63 -25.96 -10.42
C LEU A 541 -17.87 -26.39 -11.23
N ARG A 542 -17.85 -26.29 -12.57
CA ARG A 542 -18.92 -26.71 -13.48
C ARG A 542 -20.28 -26.08 -13.17
N PHE A 543 -20.32 -24.88 -12.58
CA PHE A 543 -21.61 -24.21 -12.38
C PHE A 543 -22.27 -23.87 -13.73
N PRO A 544 -23.54 -24.18 -13.94
CA PRO A 544 -24.26 -23.77 -15.14
C PRO A 544 -24.34 -22.23 -15.27
N GLU A 545 -24.59 -21.72 -16.47
CA GLU A 545 -24.60 -20.28 -16.74
C GLU A 545 -25.62 -19.50 -15.90
N ASP A 546 -26.74 -20.11 -15.57
CA ASP A 546 -27.81 -19.55 -14.76
C ASP A 546 -27.66 -19.81 -13.25
N ALA A 547 -26.57 -20.39 -12.81
CA ALA A 547 -26.34 -20.68 -11.39
C ALA A 547 -26.20 -19.37 -10.57
N PRO A 548 -26.79 -19.32 -9.37
CA PRO A 548 -26.66 -18.16 -8.48
C PRO A 548 -25.20 -17.79 -8.17
N GLU A 549 -24.32 -18.79 -8.09
CA GLU A 549 -22.90 -18.63 -7.82
C GLU A 549 -22.18 -17.83 -8.93
N ARG A 550 -22.73 -17.81 -10.18
CA ARG A 550 -22.19 -16.98 -11.28
C ARG A 550 -22.60 -15.51 -11.23
N HIS A 551 -23.55 -15.14 -10.39
CA HIS A 551 -23.90 -13.75 -10.14
C HIS A 551 -22.88 -13.08 -9.20
N ALA A 552 -21.59 -13.25 -9.50
CA ALA A 552 -20.50 -12.73 -8.71
C ALA A 552 -20.25 -11.24 -8.97
N ILE A 553 -19.91 -10.51 -7.92
CA ILE A 553 -19.61 -9.08 -7.97
C ILE A 553 -18.23 -8.90 -8.59
N ARG A 554 -18.15 -8.10 -9.67
CA ARG A 554 -16.89 -7.77 -10.32
C ARG A 554 -16.23 -6.55 -9.66
N LEU A 555 -14.94 -6.65 -9.37
CA LEU A 555 -14.14 -5.52 -8.89
C LEU A 555 -13.89 -4.51 -10.02
N ILE A 556 -13.92 -3.23 -9.68
CA ILE A 556 -13.66 -2.13 -10.63
C ILE A 556 -12.19 -2.09 -11.02
N ASN A 557 -11.30 -2.30 -10.04
CA ASN A 557 -9.86 -2.26 -10.19
C ASN A 557 -9.20 -3.49 -9.54
N PRO A 558 -9.36 -4.68 -10.15
CA PRO A 558 -8.78 -5.91 -9.59
C PRO A 558 -7.25 -5.88 -9.63
N ILE A 559 -6.61 -6.65 -8.75
CA ILE A 559 -5.16 -6.83 -8.74
C ILE A 559 -4.68 -7.45 -10.07
N ASN A 560 -5.42 -8.46 -10.54
CA ASN A 560 -5.25 -9.11 -11.85
C ASN A 560 -6.57 -9.77 -12.28
N VAL A 561 -6.60 -10.40 -13.45
CA VAL A 561 -7.80 -11.08 -14.00
C VAL A 561 -8.24 -12.26 -13.12
N ASP A 562 -7.29 -12.96 -12.51
CA ASP A 562 -7.56 -14.16 -11.70
C ASP A 562 -8.15 -13.80 -10.32
N LEU A 563 -8.09 -12.55 -9.92
CA LEU A 563 -8.64 -12.00 -8.66
C LEU A 563 -9.65 -10.89 -8.95
N SER A 564 -10.55 -11.11 -9.92
CA SER A 564 -11.44 -10.06 -10.43
C SER A 564 -12.88 -10.13 -9.94
N LEU A 565 -13.27 -11.19 -9.26
CA LEU A 565 -14.61 -11.40 -8.72
C LEU A 565 -14.58 -11.59 -7.20
N MET A 566 -15.60 -11.13 -6.49
CA MET A 566 -15.83 -11.51 -5.09
C MET A 566 -16.33 -12.96 -5.05
N ARG A 567 -15.73 -13.78 -4.20
CA ARG A 567 -16.04 -15.22 -4.10
C ARG A 567 -17.48 -15.49 -3.65
N THR A 568 -18.16 -16.39 -4.36
CA THR A 568 -19.52 -16.85 -4.04
C THR A 568 -19.53 -18.25 -3.41
N THR A 569 -18.37 -18.89 -3.30
CA THR A 569 -18.10 -20.18 -2.63
C THR A 569 -16.66 -20.19 -2.14
N LEU A 570 -16.34 -20.97 -1.14
CA LEU A 570 -14.98 -21.24 -0.66
C LEU A 570 -14.38 -22.49 -1.34
N ALA A 571 -15.18 -23.26 -2.08
CA ALA A 571 -14.79 -24.56 -2.59
C ALA A 571 -13.61 -24.49 -3.57
N SER A 572 -13.56 -23.52 -4.50
CA SER A 572 -12.47 -23.40 -5.48
C SER A 572 -11.11 -23.21 -4.81
N GLU A 573 -11.02 -22.25 -3.88
CA GLU A 573 -9.78 -21.96 -3.16
C GLU A 573 -9.34 -23.15 -2.29
N MET A 574 -10.30 -23.85 -1.68
CA MET A 574 -10.04 -25.08 -0.92
C MET A 574 -9.45 -26.16 -1.83
N LEU A 575 -10.00 -26.35 -3.04
CA LEU A 575 -9.48 -27.33 -4.01
C LEU A 575 -8.07 -26.94 -4.49
N TYR A 576 -7.81 -25.66 -4.75
CA TYR A 576 -6.46 -25.20 -5.08
C TYR A 576 -5.47 -25.41 -3.92
N ALA A 577 -5.90 -25.21 -2.68
CA ALA A 577 -5.06 -25.47 -1.52
C ALA A 577 -4.70 -26.96 -1.41
N ILE A 578 -5.67 -27.85 -1.61
CA ILE A 578 -5.45 -29.30 -1.63
C ILE A 578 -4.49 -29.66 -2.77
N ALA A 579 -4.74 -29.18 -3.99
CA ALA A 579 -3.88 -29.46 -5.15
C ALA A 579 -2.43 -28.99 -4.94
N ARG A 580 -2.25 -27.77 -4.39
CA ARG A 580 -0.92 -27.25 -4.05
C ARG A 580 -0.17 -28.12 -3.03
N ASN A 581 -0.87 -28.63 -2.02
CA ASN A 581 -0.29 -29.57 -1.05
C ASN A 581 0.11 -30.87 -1.69
N GLN A 582 -0.76 -31.46 -2.51
CA GLN A 582 -0.46 -32.71 -3.21
C GLN A 582 0.71 -32.56 -4.19
N LYS A 583 0.83 -31.46 -4.91
CA LYS A 583 1.98 -31.14 -5.77
C LYS A 583 3.30 -31.06 -4.99
N LYS A 584 3.25 -30.67 -3.72
CA LYS A 584 4.41 -30.67 -2.81
C LYS A 584 4.67 -32.01 -2.12
N GLY A 585 3.91 -33.04 -2.48
CA GLY A 585 4.10 -34.41 -1.94
C GLY A 585 3.35 -34.70 -0.64
N ILE A 586 2.47 -33.80 -0.18
CA ILE A 586 1.58 -34.04 0.96
C ILE A 586 0.32 -34.73 0.40
N LEU A 587 0.21 -36.05 0.61
CA LEU A 587 -0.84 -36.85 0.00
C LEU A 587 -2.01 -37.17 0.93
N GLU A 588 -1.99 -36.71 2.16
CA GLU A 588 -3.08 -36.82 3.12
C GLU A 588 -3.19 -35.54 3.94
N GLY A 589 -4.42 -35.14 4.27
CA GLY A 589 -4.60 -33.95 5.11
C GLY A 589 -6.05 -33.51 5.20
N ARG A 590 -6.26 -32.61 6.15
CA ARG A 590 -7.53 -31.94 6.44
C ARG A 590 -7.29 -30.47 6.58
N ILE A 591 -8.01 -29.65 5.84
CA ILE A 591 -7.89 -28.20 5.82
C ILE A 591 -9.29 -27.62 6.04
N PHE A 592 -9.43 -26.54 6.77
CA PHE A 592 -10.68 -25.82 6.87
C PHE A 592 -10.47 -24.30 6.84
N GLU A 593 -11.50 -23.59 6.44
CA GLU A 593 -11.56 -22.14 6.46
C GLU A 593 -12.93 -21.67 6.96
N LEU A 594 -12.94 -20.67 7.84
CA LEU A 594 -14.12 -19.87 8.13
C LEU A 594 -13.97 -18.54 7.42
N GLY A 595 -14.81 -18.27 6.44
CA GLY A 595 -14.71 -17.07 5.63
C GLY A 595 -16.05 -16.63 5.05
N ASN A 596 -16.12 -15.37 4.66
CA ASN A 596 -17.32 -14.83 4.02
C ASN A 596 -17.35 -15.17 2.53
N ILE A 597 -18.55 -15.51 2.04
CA ILE A 597 -18.91 -15.47 0.63
C ILE A 597 -19.85 -14.30 0.39
N PHE A 598 -19.89 -13.80 -0.86
CA PHE A 598 -20.56 -12.55 -1.21
C PHE A 598 -21.61 -12.81 -2.28
N ILE A 599 -22.88 -12.77 -1.90
CA ILE A 599 -24.00 -13.05 -2.80
C ILE A 599 -24.68 -11.74 -3.19
N ALA A 600 -24.56 -11.36 -4.46
CA ALA A 600 -25.29 -10.22 -4.99
C ALA A 600 -26.80 -10.53 -5.04
N LYS A 601 -27.62 -9.60 -4.60
CA LYS A 601 -29.08 -9.70 -4.78
C LYS A 601 -29.47 -9.32 -6.19
N GLU A 602 -28.80 -8.31 -6.74
CA GLU A 602 -28.93 -7.87 -8.12
C GLU A 602 -27.61 -7.26 -8.63
N LEU A 603 -27.42 -7.22 -9.93
CA LEU A 603 -26.28 -6.59 -10.59
C LEU A 603 -26.80 -5.63 -11.70
N PRO A 604 -26.25 -4.40 -11.80
CA PRO A 604 -25.28 -3.79 -10.90
C PRO A 604 -25.82 -3.62 -9.48
N LEU A 605 -24.91 -3.59 -8.48
CA LEU A 605 -25.30 -3.47 -7.07
C LEU A 605 -26.05 -2.16 -6.80
N THR A 606 -27.23 -2.24 -6.16
CA THR A 606 -27.98 -1.10 -5.63
C THR A 606 -27.97 -1.07 -4.10
N GLU A 607 -27.62 -2.20 -3.45
CA GLU A 607 -27.45 -2.35 -2.03
C GLU A 607 -26.24 -3.26 -1.71
N TYR A 608 -25.84 -3.32 -0.44
CA TYR A 608 -24.77 -4.23 -0.03
C TYR A 608 -25.13 -5.69 -0.30
N PRO A 609 -24.15 -6.52 -0.72
CA PRO A 609 -24.38 -7.96 -0.93
C PRO A 609 -24.73 -8.67 0.39
N ASP A 610 -25.31 -9.85 0.27
CA ASP A 610 -25.45 -10.76 1.38
C ASP A 610 -24.10 -11.43 1.68
N GLU A 611 -23.44 -10.98 2.74
CA GLU A 611 -22.19 -11.55 3.22
C GLU A 611 -22.50 -12.72 4.15
N ARG A 612 -22.18 -13.93 3.67
CA ARG A 612 -22.45 -15.18 4.42
C ARG A 612 -21.15 -15.75 4.97
N GLU A 613 -21.08 -15.83 6.27
CA GLU A 613 -20.02 -16.58 6.91
C GLU A 613 -20.23 -18.07 6.72
N THR A 614 -19.26 -18.72 6.13
CA THR A 614 -19.31 -20.11 5.67
C THR A 614 -18.10 -20.86 6.22
N LEU A 615 -18.34 -22.07 6.77
CA LEU A 615 -17.29 -23.04 7.01
C LEU A 615 -17.11 -23.87 5.75
N CYS A 616 -15.89 -23.89 5.21
CA CYS A 616 -15.48 -24.86 4.21
C CYS A 616 -14.43 -25.78 4.82
N ALA A 617 -14.55 -27.09 4.60
CA ALA A 617 -13.49 -28.03 4.93
C ALA A 617 -13.22 -28.96 3.78
N GLY A 618 -11.94 -29.30 3.61
CA GLY A 618 -11.45 -30.24 2.62
C GLY A 618 -10.65 -31.36 3.27
N VAL A 619 -10.87 -32.58 2.81
CA VAL A 619 -10.15 -33.79 3.23
C VAL A 619 -9.59 -34.45 1.99
N PHE A 620 -8.37 -34.97 2.03
CA PHE A 620 -7.75 -35.67 0.93
C PHE A 620 -6.82 -36.76 1.42
N GLY A 621 -6.80 -37.89 0.69
CA GLY A 621 -5.98 -39.06 1.00
C GLY A 621 -6.54 -40.34 0.39
N GLU A 622 -5.70 -41.37 0.22
CA GLU A 622 -6.10 -42.68 -0.32
C GLU A 622 -7.08 -43.42 0.61
N ASP A 623 -6.89 -43.28 1.93
CA ASP A 623 -7.73 -43.95 2.94
C ASP A 623 -8.94 -43.09 3.36
N GLU A 624 -9.07 -41.89 2.79
CA GLU A 624 -10.17 -40.98 3.10
C GLU A 624 -11.42 -41.33 2.27
N SER A 625 -12.57 -40.98 2.82
CA SER A 625 -13.85 -41.37 2.21
C SER A 625 -14.94 -40.31 2.41
N PHE A 626 -16.09 -40.51 1.78
CA PHE A 626 -17.29 -39.74 2.04
C PHE A 626 -17.65 -39.72 3.55
N PHE A 627 -17.38 -40.81 4.24
CA PHE A 627 -17.66 -40.90 5.69
C PHE A 627 -16.70 -40.08 6.52
N THR A 628 -15.49 -39.82 6.04
CA THR A 628 -14.54 -38.94 6.75
C THR A 628 -15.01 -37.49 6.74
N ILE A 629 -15.39 -36.96 5.56
CA ILE A 629 -15.91 -35.56 5.52
C ILE A 629 -17.25 -35.43 6.23
N LYS A 630 -18.09 -36.47 6.19
CA LYS A 630 -19.32 -36.57 6.97
C LYS A 630 -19.02 -36.58 8.47
N GLY A 631 -18.02 -37.32 8.93
CA GLY A 631 -17.58 -37.36 10.31
C GLY A 631 -17.08 -36.02 10.80
N LEU A 632 -16.37 -35.21 9.96
CA LEU A 632 -16.03 -33.85 10.31
C LEU A 632 -17.26 -32.96 10.50
N ALA A 633 -18.28 -33.09 9.64
CA ALA A 633 -19.55 -32.36 9.80
C ALA A 633 -20.24 -32.77 11.11
N GLU A 634 -20.29 -34.06 11.45
CA GLU A 634 -20.85 -34.59 12.70
C GLU A 634 -20.06 -34.09 13.91
N THR A 635 -18.74 -34.01 13.84
CA THR A 635 -17.91 -33.43 14.89
C THR A 635 -18.26 -31.96 15.17
N VAL A 636 -18.53 -31.18 14.12
CA VAL A 636 -19.04 -29.81 14.26
C VAL A 636 -20.43 -29.78 14.89
N ALA A 637 -21.34 -30.69 14.46
CA ALA A 637 -22.68 -30.79 15.00
C ALA A 637 -22.66 -31.12 16.50
N ASP A 638 -21.86 -32.11 16.91
CA ASP A 638 -21.70 -32.51 18.31
C ASP A 638 -21.14 -31.37 19.18
N ALA A 639 -20.17 -30.61 18.64
CA ALA A 639 -19.60 -29.49 19.34
C ALA A 639 -20.61 -28.36 19.59
N LEU A 640 -21.56 -28.20 18.70
CA LEU A 640 -22.64 -27.22 18.77
C LEU A 640 -23.90 -27.75 19.48
N ASP A 641 -23.89 -29.02 19.90
CA ASP A 641 -25.02 -29.72 20.53
C ASP A 641 -26.27 -29.78 19.63
N VAL A 642 -26.04 -30.03 18.32
CA VAL A 642 -27.08 -30.17 17.31
C VAL A 642 -26.97 -31.50 16.59
N LYS A 643 -28.02 -31.90 15.89
CA LYS A 643 -28.03 -33.11 15.09
C LYS A 643 -28.21 -32.77 13.62
N PHE A 644 -27.32 -33.30 12.75
CA PHE A 644 -27.47 -33.19 11.32
C PHE A 644 -28.24 -34.38 10.74
N THR A 645 -29.03 -34.09 9.71
CA THR A 645 -29.63 -35.07 8.83
C THR A 645 -29.14 -34.85 7.40
N TYR A 646 -29.12 -35.89 6.58
CA TYR A 646 -28.49 -35.88 5.28
C TYR A 646 -29.47 -36.36 4.21
N LYS A 647 -29.50 -35.64 3.06
CA LYS A 647 -30.29 -36.06 1.90
C LYS A 647 -29.38 -36.20 0.69
N PRO A 648 -29.52 -37.25 -0.12
CA PRO A 648 -28.79 -37.36 -1.39
C PRO A 648 -28.98 -36.08 -2.21
N ALA A 649 -27.91 -35.57 -2.78
CA ALA A 649 -27.93 -34.36 -3.56
C ALA A 649 -27.02 -34.43 -4.78
N GLN A 650 -27.12 -33.45 -5.65
CA GLN A 650 -26.21 -33.24 -6.78
C GLN A 650 -25.64 -31.84 -6.74
N LYS A 651 -24.34 -31.77 -6.86
CA LYS A 651 -23.61 -30.53 -7.09
C LYS A 651 -22.73 -30.71 -8.34
N PRO A 652 -22.60 -29.70 -9.20
CA PRO A 652 -21.90 -29.85 -10.48
C PRO A 652 -20.47 -30.37 -10.35
N PHE A 653 -19.76 -29.99 -9.30
CA PHE A 653 -18.36 -30.34 -9.07
C PHE A 653 -18.17 -31.55 -8.12
N LEU A 654 -19.25 -32.08 -7.56
CA LEU A 654 -19.18 -33.23 -6.68
C LEU A 654 -19.67 -34.52 -7.37
N HIS A 655 -19.21 -35.63 -6.84
CA HIS A 655 -19.54 -36.96 -7.36
C HIS A 655 -21.04 -37.26 -7.22
N PRO A 656 -21.74 -37.72 -8.27
CA PRO A 656 -23.21 -37.82 -8.30
C PRO A 656 -23.82 -38.75 -7.26
N TYR A 657 -23.06 -39.76 -6.77
CA TYR A 657 -23.54 -40.73 -5.77
C TYR A 657 -22.89 -40.57 -4.40
N GLN A 658 -21.92 -39.69 -4.25
CA GLN A 658 -21.25 -39.40 -2.99
C GLN A 658 -21.35 -37.92 -2.64
N THR A 659 -22.58 -37.41 -2.67
CA THR A 659 -22.92 -36.01 -2.37
C THR A 659 -24.19 -35.98 -1.55
N ALA A 660 -24.20 -35.21 -0.49
CA ALA A 660 -25.37 -34.97 0.37
C ALA A 660 -25.56 -33.50 0.70
N GLU A 661 -26.81 -33.08 0.78
CA GLU A 661 -27.18 -31.84 1.51
C GLU A 661 -27.27 -32.13 2.99
N VAL A 662 -26.87 -31.16 3.79
CA VAL A 662 -26.86 -31.20 5.25
C VAL A 662 -27.98 -30.32 5.78
N PHE A 663 -28.77 -30.86 6.71
CA PHE A 663 -29.86 -30.18 7.36
C PHE A 663 -29.71 -30.21 8.89
N CYS A 664 -30.16 -29.16 9.57
CA CYS A 664 -30.32 -29.08 11.02
C CYS A 664 -31.75 -28.63 11.32
N ASP A 665 -32.51 -29.40 12.12
CA ASP A 665 -33.95 -29.17 12.41
C ASP A 665 -34.77 -28.88 11.12
N GLY A 666 -34.51 -29.61 10.05
CA GLY A 666 -35.21 -29.45 8.77
C GLY A 666 -34.75 -28.25 7.93
N GLN A 667 -33.90 -27.36 8.46
CA GLN A 667 -33.32 -26.24 7.73
C GLN A 667 -32.01 -26.68 7.05
N LYS A 668 -31.86 -26.38 5.75
CA LYS A 668 -30.63 -26.65 5.01
C LYS A 668 -29.49 -25.77 5.55
N VAL A 669 -28.38 -26.38 5.93
CA VAL A 669 -27.18 -25.70 6.43
C VAL A 669 -26.00 -25.77 5.47
N GLY A 670 -26.03 -26.69 4.48
CA GLY A 670 -24.96 -26.79 3.54
C GLY A 670 -24.96 -28.08 2.72
N TYR A 671 -23.79 -28.51 2.32
CA TYR A 671 -23.55 -29.72 1.56
C TYR A 671 -22.17 -30.31 1.85
N LEU A 672 -21.97 -31.57 1.49
CA LEU A 672 -20.69 -32.24 1.49
C LEU A 672 -20.63 -33.33 0.41
N GLY A 673 -19.43 -33.71 -0.01
CA GLY A 673 -19.28 -34.81 -0.98
C GLY A 673 -17.85 -34.96 -1.47
N GLN A 674 -17.67 -36.04 -2.27
CA GLN A 674 -16.44 -36.31 -3.00
C GLN A 674 -16.33 -35.35 -4.18
N VAL A 675 -15.15 -34.80 -4.44
CA VAL A 675 -14.87 -34.04 -5.67
C VAL A 675 -14.87 -34.96 -6.86
N ARG A 676 -15.40 -34.52 -8.01
CA ARG A 676 -15.39 -35.30 -9.25
C ARG A 676 -13.97 -35.61 -9.70
N TYR A 677 -13.73 -36.78 -10.21
CA TYR A 677 -12.43 -37.21 -10.71
C TYR A 677 -11.91 -36.28 -11.82
N GLU A 678 -12.79 -35.82 -12.71
CA GLU A 678 -12.44 -34.94 -13.81
C GLU A 678 -11.87 -33.57 -13.31
N ILE A 679 -12.31 -33.09 -12.16
CA ILE A 679 -11.79 -31.88 -11.53
C ILE A 679 -10.46 -32.17 -10.83
N CYS A 680 -10.37 -33.35 -10.20
CA CYS A 680 -9.11 -33.80 -9.62
C CYS A 680 -8.01 -33.92 -10.69
N ASP A 681 -8.33 -34.46 -11.85
CA ASP A 681 -7.42 -34.58 -12.99
C ASP A 681 -7.01 -33.19 -13.54
N GLU A 682 -7.94 -32.23 -13.68
CA GLU A 682 -7.64 -30.87 -14.12
C GLU A 682 -6.70 -30.14 -13.16
N LEU A 683 -6.78 -30.42 -11.86
CA LEU A 683 -5.93 -29.86 -10.83
C LEU A 683 -4.64 -30.65 -10.57
N ASP A 684 -4.38 -31.74 -11.32
CA ASP A 684 -3.27 -32.70 -11.12
C ASP A 684 -3.26 -33.27 -9.70
N MET A 685 -4.42 -33.55 -9.13
CA MET A 685 -4.53 -34.24 -7.84
C MET A 685 -4.23 -35.72 -7.98
N ARG A 686 -3.46 -36.26 -7.03
CA ARG A 686 -3.01 -37.66 -7.04
C ARG A 686 -3.86 -38.59 -6.21
N VAL A 687 -4.56 -38.04 -5.22
CA VAL A 687 -5.43 -38.78 -4.30
C VAL A 687 -6.82 -38.14 -4.26
N PRO A 688 -7.87 -38.90 -3.91
CA PRO A 688 -9.22 -38.36 -3.82
C PRO A 688 -9.32 -37.18 -2.85
N ALA A 689 -10.24 -36.26 -3.15
CA ALA A 689 -10.57 -35.12 -2.31
C ALA A 689 -12.07 -35.07 -2.00
N TYR A 690 -12.41 -34.57 -0.83
CA TYR A 690 -13.76 -34.40 -0.30
C TYR A 690 -13.90 -32.99 0.26
N VAL A 691 -15.04 -32.35 0.02
CA VAL A 691 -15.29 -30.97 0.43
C VAL A 691 -16.66 -30.84 1.09
N MET A 692 -16.76 -29.99 2.10
CA MET A 692 -18.03 -29.54 2.65
C MET A 692 -18.07 -28.01 2.75
N GLU A 693 -19.27 -27.45 2.62
CA GLU A 693 -19.57 -26.06 2.99
C GLU A 693 -20.81 -26.01 3.88
N LEU A 694 -20.73 -25.27 5.00
CA LEU A 694 -21.82 -25.09 5.96
C LEU A 694 -22.01 -23.60 6.27
N ASP A 695 -23.26 -23.12 6.23
CA ASP A 695 -23.63 -21.74 6.60
C ASP A 695 -23.58 -21.57 8.12
N LEU A 696 -22.62 -20.78 8.61
CA LEU A 696 -22.42 -20.54 10.04
C LEU A 696 -23.50 -19.66 10.66
N ARG A 697 -24.16 -18.78 9.90
CA ARG A 697 -25.26 -17.96 10.41
C ARG A 697 -26.44 -18.84 10.80
N VAL A 698 -26.68 -19.89 10.04
CA VAL A 698 -27.72 -20.88 10.34
C VAL A 698 -27.31 -21.69 11.57
N LEU A 699 -26.07 -22.19 11.61
CA LEU A 699 -25.58 -22.99 12.72
C LEU A 699 -25.50 -22.22 14.06
N SER A 700 -25.12 -20.96 14.05
CA SER A 700 -25.01 -20.13 15.25
C SER A 700 -26.35 -19.92 15.98
N GLN A 701 -27.48 -20.16 15.30
CA GLN A 701 -28.80 -20.06 15.91
C GLN A 701 -29.08 -21.13 16.97
N TRP A 702 -28.38 -22.24 16.91
CA TRP A 702 -28.56 -23.35 17.85
C TRP A 702 -27.50 -23.40 18.95
N TYR A 703 -26.36 -22.79 18.76
CA TYR A 703 -25.29 -22.79 19.78
C TYR A 703 -25.69 -21.99 21.02
N GLY A 704 -25.30 -22.50 22.20
CA GLY A 704 -25.53 -21.82 23.50
C GLY A 704 -26.95 -22.02 24.08
N LYS A 705 -27.76 -22.91 23.51
CA LYS A 705 -28.99 -23.31 24.14
C LYS A 705 -28.71 -24.05 25.47
N ASP A 706 -29.58 -23.87 26.45
CA ASP A 706 -29.44 -24.52 27.76
C ASP A 706 -29.48 -26.04 27.60
N ARG A 707 -28.47 -26.70 28.14
CA ARG A 707 -28.44 -28.17 28.18
C ARG A 707 -29.32 -28.68 29.27
N VAL A 708 -30.23 -29.58 28.93
CA VAL A 708 -31.11 -30.26 29.90
C VAL A 708 -30.39 -31.52 30.39
N PHE A 709 -30.17 -31.59 31.70
CA PHE A 709 -29.61 -32.79 32.33
C PHE A 709 -30.60 -33.95 32.27
N THR A 710 -30.17 -35.05 31.68
CA THR A 710 -30.92 -36.32 31.71
C THR A 710 -30.22 -37.25 32.69
N PRO A 711 -30.91 -37.73 33.74
CA PRO A 711 -30.35 -38.66 34.71
C PRO A 711 -29.96 -39.98 34.05
N ILE A 712 -28.79 -40.50 34.45
CA ILE A 712 -28.38 -41.84 34.02
C ILE A 712 -29.30 -42.86 34.64
N SER A 713 -29.73 -43.86 33.85
CA SER A 713 -30.53 -45.00 34.33
C SER A 713 -29.77 -45.76 35.43
N LYS A 714 -30.52 -46.19 36.48
CA LYS A 714 -29.99 -47.04 37.56
C LYS A 714 -30.00 -48.52 37.23
N PHE A 715 -30.56 -48.87 36.08
CA PHE A 715 -30.74 -50.23 35.66
C PHE A 715 -29.92 -50.47 34.37
N ASP A 716 -29.52 -51.72 34.14
CA ASP A 716 -28.70 -52.08 32.97
C ASP A 716 -29.52 -51.98 31.68
N ASP A 717 -28.84 -51.57 30.61
CA ASP A 717 -29.39 -51.52 29.26
C ASP A 717 -29.62 -52.95 28.72
N GLU A 718 -30.65 -53.10 27.91
CA GLU A 718 -30.91 -54.32 27.15
C GLU A 718 -30.56 -54.09 25.66
N LYS A 719 -29.80 -55.03 25.09
CA LYS A 719 -29.38 -54.92 23.68
C LYS A 719 -29.97 -56.02 22.83
N ARG A 720 -30.40 -55.69 21.58
CA ARG A 720 -30.90 -56.63 20.60
C ARG A 720 -30.36 -56.29 19.22
N ASP A 721 -29.94 -57.34 18.51
CA ASP A 721 -29.47 -57.19 17.12
C ASP A 721 -30.57 -57.65 16.18
N PHE A 722 -30.74 -56.88 15.09
CA PHE A 722 -31.71 -57.10 14.04
C PHE A 722 -31.03 -57.11 12.70
N ALA A 723 -31.36 -58.08 11.83
CA ALA A 723 -31.00 -58.03 10.44
C ALA A 723 -32.27 -57.88 9.59
N PHE A 724 -32.37 -56.76 8.93
CA PHE A 724 -33.52 -56.43 8.07
C PHE A 724 -33.21 -56.68 6.59
N VAL A 725 -34.18 -57.20 5.85
CA VAL A 725 -34.14 -57.30 4.39
C VAL A 725 -34.99 -56.17 3.82
N VAL A 726 -34.34 -55.25 3.11
CA VAL A 726 -35.00 -54.03 2.62
C VAL A 726 -34.74 -53.83 1.14
N ASP A 727 -35.56 -53.00 0.48
CA ASP A 727 -35.25 -52.51 -0.87
C ASP A 727 -34.02 -51.63 -0.87
N LYS A 728 -33.27 -51.60 -1.98
CA LYS A 728 -32.00 -50.87 -2.06
C LYS A 728 -32.15 -49.38 -1.85
N ASP A 729 -33.29 -48.83 -2.14
CA ASP A 729 -33.63 -47.40 -1.98
C ASP A 729 -34.00 -47.00 -0.55
N ILE A 730 -34.29 -47.96 0.32
CA ILE A 730 -34.54 -47.70 1.75
C ILE A 730 -33.22 -47.24 2.40
N THR A 731 -33.27 -46.05 3.03
CA THR A 731 -32.10 -45.46 3.69
C THR A 731 -31.92 -45.97 5.13
N CYS A 732 -30.70 -45.85 5.66
CA CYS A 732 -30.39 -46.13 7.04
C CYS A 732 -31.27 -45.26 7.98
N GLU A 733 -31.38 -43.96 7.70
CA GLU A 733 -32.18 -43.00 8.46
C GLU A 733 -33.65 -43.40 8.56
N GLN A 734 -34.26 -43.92 7.48
CA GLN A 734 -35.65 -44.40 7.53
C GLN A 734 -35.84 -45.53 8.50
N ILE A 735 -34.88 -46.46 8.56
CA ILE A 735 -34.95 -47.60 9.49
C ILE A 735 -34.73 -47.14 10.92
N GLU A 736 -33.70 -46.32 11.15
CA GLU A 736 -33.39 -45.78 12.48
C GLU A 736 -34.53 -44.96 13.06
N ASN A 737 -35.13 -44.10 12.24
CA ASN A 737 -36.29 -43.31 12.67
C ASN A 737 -37.48 -44.20 12.96
N GLY A 738 -37.79 -45.16 12.12
CA GLY A 738 -38.87 -46.11 12.36
C GLY A 738 -38.67 -46.93 13.63
N ILE A 739 -37.44 -47.33 13.97
CA ILE A 739 -37.14 -48.00 15.24
C ILE A 739 -37.38 -47.11 16.43
N ARG A 740 -36.98 -45.86 16.38
CA ARG A 740 -37.11 -44.85 17.44
C ARG A 740 -38.57 -44.42 17.60
N GLU A 741 -39.31 -44.22 16.52
CA GLU A 741 -40.73 -43.88 16.53
C GLU A 741 -41.61 -44.98 17.15
N ALA A 742 -41.21 -46.24 16.96
CA ALA A 742 -41.93 -47.39 17.47
C ALA A 742 -41.74 -47.63 18.98
N CYS A 743 -40.64 -47.12 19.57
CA CYS A 743 -40.35 -47.41 20.99
C CYS A 743 -39.53 -46.34 21.67
N ASP A 744 -40.12 -45.64 22.64
CA ASP A 744 -39.51 -44.57 23.46
C ASP A 744 -38.39 -45.05 24.39
N TYR A 745 -38.15 -46.31 24.56
CA TYR A 745 -37.07 -46.90 25.34
C TYR A 745 -35.77 -47.08 24.54
N VAL A 746 -35.79 -46.82 23.24
CA VAL A 746 -34.61 -46.93 22.37
C VAL A 746 -33.69 -45.72 22.63
N SER A 747 -32.53 -45.95 23.19
CA SER A 747 -31.52 -44.96 23.42
C SER A 747 -30.49 -44.89 22.26
N ASP A 748 -30.11 -46.04 21.70
CA ASP A 748 -29.18 -46.11 20.61
C ASP A 748 -29.61 -47.11 19.52
N VAL A 749 -29.30 -46.76 18.29
CA VAL A 749 -29.49 -47.62 17.12
C VAL A 749 -28.24 -47.51 16.27
N THR A 750 -27.46 -48.58 16.16
CA THR A 750 -26.20 -48.61 15.45
C THR A 750 -26.26 -49.60 14.29
N LEU A 751 -26.08 -49.16 13.04
CA LEU A 751 -25.85 -49.99 11.88
C LEU A 751 -24.44 -50.56 11.96
N PHE A 752 -24.29 -51.89 11.93
CA PHE A 752 -22.97 -52.52 12.00
C PHE A 752 -22.64 -53.42 10.79
N ASP A 753 -23.61 -53.79 9.93
CA ASP A 753 -23.36 -54.56 8.73
C ASP A 753 -24.36 -54.22 7.62
N VAL A 754 -23.87 -54.13 6.38
CA VAL A 754 -24.69 -54.05 5.16
C VAL A 754 -24.24 -55.11 4.18
N TYR A 755 -25.13 -56.03 3.86
CA TYR A 755 -24.83 -57.11 2.93
C TYR A 755 -25.67 -57.02 1.66
N GLU A 756 -24.99 -57.04 0.53
CA GLU A 756 -25.59 -57.19 -0.79
C GLU A 756 -24.98 -58.39 -1.49
N GLY A 757 -25.75 -59.39 -1.83
CA GLY A 757 -25.23 -60.60 -2.47
C GLY A 757 -26.29 -61.64 -2.89
N VAL A 758 -25.80 -62.73 -3.46
CA VAL A 758 -26.63 -63.77 -4.11
C VAL A 758 -27.65 -64.50 -3.18
N GLN A 759 -27.52 -64.30 -1.87
CA GLN A 759 -28.44 -64.92 -0.89
C GLN A 759 -29.69 -64.05 -0.63
N LEU A 760 -29.78 -62.86 -1.27
CA LEU A 760 -30.91 -61.95 -1.13
C LEU A 760 -31.74 -61.91 -2.44
N PRO A 761 -33.04 -61.63 -2.36
CA PRO A 761 -33.85 -61.40 -3.55
C PRO A 761 -33.26 -60.25 -4.40
N PRO A 762 -33.49 -60.25 -5.71
CA PRO A 762 -33.09 -59.14 -6.58
C PRO A 762 -33.58 -57.82 -6.04
N ASN A 763 -32.74 -56.78 -6.12
CA ASN A 763 -33.02 -55.39 -5.66
C ASN A 763 -33.19 -55.25 -4.14
N LYS A 764 -32.71 -56.21 -3.33
CA LYS A 764 -32.71 -56.15 -1.86
C LYS A 764 -31.29 -56.05 -1.31
N LYS A 765 -31.17 -55.44 -0.13
CA LYS A 765 -29.99 -55.47 0.73
C LYS A 765 -30.38 -55.90 2.14
N SER A 766 -29.43 -56.44 2.89
CA SER A 766 -29.62 -56.77 4.30
C SER A 766 -28.87 -55.72 5.11
N MET A 767 -29.54 -55.14 6.09
CA MET A 767 -28.94 -54.17 6.99
C MET A 767 -29.08 -54.63 8.44
N ALA A 768 -27.96 -54.73 9.16
CA ALA A 768 -27.92 -55.23 10.52
C ALA A 768 -27.71 -54.10 11.54
N TYR A 769 -28.62 -54.04 12.49
CA TYR A 769 -28.61 -52.98 13.51
C TYR A 769 -28.52 -53.58 14.89
N SER A 770 -27.75 -52.90 15.75
CA SER A 770 -27.76 -53.10 17.20
C SER A 770 -28.61 -52.01 17.82
N VAL A 771 -29.65 -52.39 18.54
CA VAL A 771 -30.59 -51.49 19.23
C VAL A 771 -30.44 -51.66 20.73
N VAL A 772 -30.23 -50.52 21.42
CA VAL A 772 -30.12 -50.46 22.86
C VAL A 772 -31.40 -49.89 23.46
N PHE A 773 -31.96 -50.64 24.40
CA PHE A 773 -33.13 -50.21 25.17
C PHE A 773 -32.70 -49.81 26.57
N THR A 774 -32.84 -48.51 26.93
CA THR A 774 -32.49 -48.02 28.24
C THR A 774 -33.70 -47.90 29.14
N PRO A 775 -33.65 -48.57 30.34
CA PRO A 775 -34.71 -48.46 31.33
C PRO A 775 -34.90 -47.02 31.79
N LYS A 776 -36.16 -46.60 32.02
CA LYS A 776 -36.51 -45.30 32.57
C LYS A 776 -36.63 -45.37 34.10
N ASP A 777 -37.71 -45.99 34.61
CA ASP A 777 -38.07 -46.03 36.00
C ASP A 777 -37.98 -47.42 36.69
N GLU A 778 -37.92 -48.48 35.89
CA GLU A 778 -37.87 -49.87 36.35
C GLU A 778 -37.01 -50.77 35.42
N GLU A 779 -36.47 -51.82 35.95
CA GLU A 779 -35.72 -52.84 35.17
C GLU A 779 -36.54 -53.42 34.01
N LEU A 780 -35.89 -53.52 32.82
CA LEU A 780 -36.54 -54.12 31.64
C LEU A 780 -36.51 -55.61 31.72
N LYS A 781 -37.65 -56.22 32.01
CA LYS A 781 -37.79 -57.68 31.97
C LYS A 781 -37.87 -58.16 30.56
N THR A 782 -37.31 -59.36 30.26
CA THR A 782 -37.26 -60.00 28.95
C THR A 782 -38.58 -59.92 28.17
N LYS A 783 -39.72 -60.22 28.83
CA LYS A 783 -41.05 -60.17 28.20
C LYS A 783 -41.45 -58.76 27.72
N LYS A 784 -40.98 -57.69 28.43
CA LYS A 784 -41.25 -56.28 28.04
C LYS A 784 -40.43 -55.92 26.80
N VAL A 785 -39.16 -56.35 26.75
CA VAL A 785 -38.26 -56.14 25.58
C VAL A 785 -38.76 -56.90 24.36
N GLU A 786 -39.28 -58.13 24.53
CA GLU A 786 -39.92 -58.87 23.44
C GLU A 786 -41.17 -58.15 22.90
N GLY A 787 -41.89 -57.41 23.76
CA GLY A 787 -42.98 -56.53 23.33
C GLY A 787 -42.46 -55.40 22.43
N PHE A 788 -41.43 -54.69 22.88
CA PHE A 788 -40.79 -53.62 22.07
C PHE A 788 -40.32 -54.12 20.74
N VAL A 789 -39.70 -55.29 20.72
CA VAL A 789 -39.24 -55.93 19.45
C VAL A 789 -40.44 -56.16 18.51
N LYS A 790 -41.53 -56.66 19.01
CA LYS A 790 -42.75 -56.88 18.20
C LYS A 790 -43.33 -55.58 17.63
N ASP A 791 -43.38 -54.51 18.49
CA ASP A 791 -43.89 -53.22 18.07
C ASP A 791 -43.01 -52.57 17.01
N ILE A 792 -41.68 -52.64 17.15
CA ILE A 792 -40.70 -52.19 16.17
C ILE A 792 -40.89 -52.93 14.83
N LEU A 793 -40.95 -54.26 14.86
CA LEU A 793 -41.12 -55.06 13.65
C LEU A 793 -42.47 -54.80 12.96
N ALA A 794 -43.55 -54.62 13.73
CA ALA A 794 -44.85 -54.28 13.20
C ALA A 794 -44.84 -52.90 12.51
N HIS A 795 -44.27 -51.90 13.19
CA HIS A 795 -44.14 -50.54 12.65
C HIS A 795 -43.33 -50.45 11.38
N LEU A 796 -42.14 -51.04 11.37
CA LEU A 796 -41.28 -51.11 10.18
C LEU A 796 -41.91 -51.83 9.01
N LYS A 797 -42.66 -52.86 9.26
CA LYS A 797 -43.41 -53.60 8.23
C LYS A 797 -44.54 -52.76 7.66
N GLU A 798 -45.28 -52.05 8.49
CA GLU A 798 -46.42 -51.24 8.09
C GLU A 798 -45.96 -49.99 7.31
N THR A 799 -44.92 -49.30 7.79
CA THR A 799 -44.47 -48.00 7.25
C THR A 799 -43.58 -48.15 6.00
N ALA A 800 -42.77 -49.21 5.93
CA ALA A 800 -41.75 -49.36 4.89
C ALA A 800 -41.62 -50.76 4.30
N GLY A 801 -42.53 -51.69 4.65
CA GLY A 801 -42.50 -53.06 4.15
C GLY A 801 -41.27 -53.88 4.56
N ILE A 802 -40.59 -53.47 5.61
CA ILE A 802 -39.34 -54.03 6.13
C ILE A 802 -39.59 -55.32 6.89
N THR A 803 -38.80 -56.34 6.66
CA THR A 803 -38.91 -57.62 7.32
C THR A 803 -37.56 -58.13 7.85
N LEU A 804 -37.59 -58.94 8.89
CA LEU A 804 -36.40 -59.59 9.41
C LEU A 804 -35.85 -60.57 8.33
N ARG A 805 -34.50 -60.64 8.29
CA ARG A 805 -33.83 -61.68 7.57
C ARG A 805 -34.06 -63.02 8.31
N GLY A 806 -34.68 -63.99 7.63
CA GLY A 806 -34.98 -65.29 8.19
C GLY A 806 -33.73 -66.15 8.43
#